data_e8687245ae10293eb7aee4133850313d
#
_entry.id   e8687245ae10293eb7aee4133850313d
#
_cell.length_a   1.000
_cell.length_b   1.000
_cell.length_c   1.000
_cell.angle_alpha   90.00
_cell.angle_beta   90.00
_cell.angle_gamma   90.00
#
_symmetry.space_group_name_H-M   'P 1'
#
loop_
_entity.id
_entity.type
_entity.pdbx_description
1 polymer ?
#
loop_
_entity_poly.entity_id
_entity_poly.type
_entity_poly.pdbx_seq_one_letter_code
_entity_poly.pdbx_strand_id
1 'polypeptide(L)'
;MRRIVKKMENTLCRLIGTVLLTLVLPLAVSAQEATRLSISATGGIIAPRLHPLGEVSLRGSSTLFTPRLQVGYHLSYQDGKQTDDEMRAIWVTGLPGRYIGNYQLRQTVSRRMGLSAGSTLRWVISERDRIDLRGTLKLQDTWDQRYHLGINNIVPLEAKGHTTYSGELERLTRVGGALPGRFPSWEGGRLKQKVTGALALSGNHRLPSSTVHLSWSIDHLRHEEDCPNERVVAHHLPDTEIRTEIREEYLPHLSYDEISESSYGFRKISEKSTHLGERSYGAKTELNAKVAEGQLTLLLSGRRLEASESDTSDKVHPLLGAHFPTFASMPKRDLTDASYLGGRGVLYSLGPLVDHRYVHDLDTWDEQSFSRTPNIPSYLPASFDVVTELADGLVEWQKDLLPDRLSLTLGSSIKGYRLSFLCHTVVENRTGEDVSDTKHYFALLPYLTLDYKTESGWLAYLSLSSDQVLAPYRAMIPYNKHSSTDHTVEMGQRGLRPEYRLSTSTGIRKEWEGNHISASLDWIGSRDYLYRYVDPDFTQEDFGELIPRQKSAVPTDGHWSLETMANAPFAQTLGLTIEASYRLSHLSSSLLRPIGVRMEYRLTGWDTSSVETLQHARRERIPLPGIGHHRLSSAIDYSTELWGMTITGDYASDRCVSVGESALNDLYESSSLRLSMEANAKLSAHFSFIFRGDNLLNTPTRLYQGSGDFLYRLAYEGPRLTLGFSYTLPD
;
A
#
# COMPACT_ATOMS: atom_id res chain seq x y z
N MET A 1 16.94 -32.32 3.85
CA MET A 1 16.41 -31.02 3.52
C MET A 1 17.28 -30.21 2.54
N ARG A 2 18.54 -29.84 2.82
CA ARG A 2 19.46 -29.16 1.86
C ARG A 2 19.53 -29.78 0.45
N ARG A 3 19.50 -31.14 0.32
CA ARG A 3 19.46 -31.83 -0.98
C ARG A 3 18.11 -31.62 -1.75
N ILE A 4 16.99 -31.48 -1.04
CA ILE A 4 15.66 -31.23 -1.66
C ILE A 4 15.58 -29.80 -2.15
N VAL A 5 16.06 -28.83 -1.36
CA VAL A 5 16.10 -27.41 -1.72
C VAL A 5 16.98 -27.17 -2.94
N LYS A 6 18.19 -27.71 -2.96
CA LYS A 6 19.10 -27.63 -4.12
C LYS A 6 18.55 -28.34 -5.37
N LYS A 7 17.71 -29.37 -5.16
CA LYS A 7 16.99 -30.05 -6.25
C LYS A 7 15.80 -29.22 -6.75
N MET A 8 15.11 -28.48 -5.87
CA MET A 8 14.06 -27.53 -6.25
C MET A 8 14.62 -26.27 -6.94
N GLU A 9 15.71 -25.70 -6.46
CA GLU A 9 16.42 -24.59 -7.13
C GLU A 9 16.86 -24.97 -8.55
N ASN A 10 17.49 -26.13 -8.70
CA ASN A 10 17.84 -26.68 -10.00
C ASN A 10 16.60 -27.02 -10.84
N THR A 11 15.48 -27.42 -10.23
CA THR A 11 14.24 -27.73 -10.93
C THR A 11 13.53 -26.45 -11.37
N LEU A 12 13.54 -25.39 -10.56
CA LEU A 12 12.94 -24.09 -10.90
C LEU A 12 13.77 -23.36 -11.99
N CYS A 13 15.08 -23.33 -11.86
CA CYS A 13 15.97 -22.81 -12.91
C CYS A 13 15.89 -23.64 -14.19
N ARG A 14 15.75 -24.97 -14.07
CA ARG A 14 15.49 -25.85 -15.24
C ARG A 14 14.08 -25.67 -15.77
N LEU A 15 13.05 -25.47 -14.93
CA LEU A 15 11.68 -25.18 -15.36
C LEU A 15 11.60 -23.83 -16.08
N ILE A 16 12.25 -22.79 -15.56
CA ILE A 16 12.35 -21.48 -16.18
C ILE A 16 13.16 -21.57 -17.48
N GLY A 17 14.29 -22.24 -17.46
CA GLY A 17 15.09 -22.52 -18.64
C GLY A 17 14.39 -23.44 -19.66
N THR A 18 13.62 -24.42 -19.18
CA THR A 18 12.83 -25.33 -20.02
C THR A 18 11.59 -24.64 -20.56
N VAL A 19 10.89 -23.81 -19.77
CA VAL A 19 9.76 -22.98 -20.25
C VAL A 19 10.26 -21.93 -21.25
N LEU A 20 11.38 -21.27 -21.00
CA LEU A 20 12.01 -20.36 -21.98
C LEU A 20 12.48 -21.10 -23.24
N LEU A 21 13.14 -22.25 -23.12
CA LEU A 21 13.65 -23.03 -24.25
C LEU A 21 12.58 -23.87 -24.97
N THR A 22 11.60 -24.41 -24.25
CA THR A 22 10.61 -25.32 -24.86
C THR A 22 9.31 -24.64 -25.28
N LEU A 23 8.91 -23.53 -24.64
CA LEU A 23 7.71 -22.79 -25.04
C LEU A 23 8.02 -21.51 -25.83
N VAL A 24 9.05 -20.78 -25.46
CA VAL A 24 9.33 -19.49 -26.10
C VAL A 24 10.18 -19.64 -27.37
N LEU A 25 11.20 -20.48 -27.36
CA LEU A 25 12.04 -20.71 -28.55
C LEU A 25 11.30 -21.41 -29.69
N PRO A 26 10.54 -22.50 -29.46
CA PRO A 26 9.75 -23.09 -30.55
C PRO A 26 8.61 -22.22 -31.05
N LEU A 27 7.99 -21.41 -30.14
CA LEU A 27 6.97 -20.41 -30.53
C LEU A 27 7.57 -19.28 -31.39
N ALA A 28 8.80 -18.87 -31.11
CA ALA A 28 9.53 -17.89 -31.89
C ALA A 28 10.03 -18.48 -33.23
N VAL A 29 10.36 -19.76 -33.26
CA VAL A 29 10.88 -20.44 -34.47
C VAL A 29 9.74 -20.94 -35.38
N SER A 30 8.55 -21.26 -34.86
CA SER A 30 7.39 -21.70 -35.66
C SER A 30 6.51 -20.59 -36.17
N ALA A 31 6.77 -19.34 -35.83
CA ALA A 31 6.02 -18.18 -36.28
C ALA A 31 6.47 -17.78 -37.68
N GLN A 32 5.68 -18.09 -38.68
CA GLN A 32 5.93 -17.73 -40.08
C GLN A 32 5.71 -16.25 -40.41
N GLU A 33 5.07 -15.46 -39.50
CA GLU A 33 4.82 -14.03 -39.70
C GLU A 33 4.82 -13.24 -38.40
N ALA A 34 5.48 -12.08 -38.40
CA ALA A 34 5.41 -10.96 -37.45
C ALA A 34 5.56 -11.34 -35.95
N THR A 35 6.71 -11.86 -35.57
CA THR A 35 7.07 -11.99 -34.15
C THR A 35 7.67 -10.71 -33.65
N ARG A 36 6.91 -9.96 -32.79
CA ARG A 36 7.46 -8.81 -32.08
C ARG A 36 8.04 -9.30 -30.74
N LEU A 37 9.32 -9.10 -30.56
CA LEU A 37 10.00 -9.43 -29.30
C LEU A 37 10.71 -8.18 -28.79
N SER A 38 10.46 -7.81 -27.53
CA SER A 38 11.18 -6.74 -26.86
C SER A 38 11.80 -7.26 -25.56
N ILE A 39 13.05 -6.87 -25.38
CA ILE A 39 13.80 -7.13 -24.14
C ILE A 39 14.10 -5.79 -23.52
N SER A 40 13.80 -5.63 -22.24
CA SER A 40 14.21 -4.45 -21.48
C SER A 40 14.93 -4.86 -20.20
N ALA A 41 15.93 -4.09 -19.86
CA ALA A 41 16.62 -4.22 -18.57
C ALA A 41 16.77 -2.83 -17.96
N THR A 42 16.46 -2.72 -16.68
CA THR A 42 16.69 -1.53 -15.89
C THR A 42 17.54 -1.89 -14.69
N GLY A 43 18.52 -1.05 -14.38
CA GLY A 43 19.31 -1.13 -13.17
C GLY A 43 19.34 0.24 -12.49
N GLY A 44 19.55 0.29 -11.20
CA GLY A 44 19.58 1.55 -10.52
C GLY A 44 20.10 1.45 -9.10
N ILE A 45 20.01 2.56 -8.40
CA ILE A 45 20.43 2.71 -7.00
C ILE A 45 19.40 3.51 -6.23
N ILE A 46 19.33 3.24 -4.93
CA ILE A 46 18.61 4.06 -3.95
C ILE A 46 19.65 4.72 -3.08
N ALA A 47 19.73 6.05 -3.14
CA ALA A 47 20.63 6.84 -2.31
C ALA A 47 20.00 7.08 -0.91
N PRO A 48 20.78 7.44 0.12
CA PRO A 48 22.23 7.67 0.08
C PRO A 48 23.08 6.40 0.17
N ARG A 49 22.51 5.25 0.51
CA ARG A 49 23.27 4.01 0.76
C ARG A 49 23.61 3.20 -0.50
N LEU A 50 23.30 3.72 -1.68
CA LEU A 50 23.60 3.12 -2.98
C LEU A 50 23.11 1.67 -3.12
N HIS A 51 21.92 1.37 -2.58
CA HIS A 51 21.35 0.03 -2.67
C HIS A 51 20.98 -0.31 -4.11
N PRO A 52 21.43 -1.47 -4.62
CA PRO A 52 21.13 -1.87 -5.99
C PRO A 52 19.66 -2.25 -6.16
N LEU A 53 19.13 -1.92 -7.32
CA LEU A 53 17.86 -2.43 -7.81
C LEU A 53 17.98 -2.77 -9.29
N GLY A 54 17.21 -3.74 -9.74
CA GLY A 54 17.22 -4.14 -11.13
C GLY A 54 15.97 -4.89 -11.54
N GLU A 55 15.60 -4.72 -12.80
CA GLU A 55 14.51 -5.45 -13.44
C GLU A 55 14.93 -5.84 -14.86
N VAL A 56 14.63 -7.07 -15.22
CA VAL A 56 14.75 -7.56 -16.60
C VAL A 56 13.39 -8.04 -17.05
N SER A 57 12.94 -7.61 -18.21
CA SER A 57 11.68 -8.09 -18.78
C SER A 57 11.81 -8.49 -20.24
N LEU A 58 11.04 -9.50 -20.62
CA LEU A 58 10.86 -10.01 -21.95
C LEU A 58 9.38 -9.91 -22.29
N ARG A 59 9.05 -9.29 -23.42
CA ARG A 59 7.68 -9.24 -23.92
C ARG A 59 7.68 -9.60 -25.40
N GLY A 60 6.68 -10.33 -25.82
CA GLY A 60 6.54 -10.66 -27.21
C GLY A 60 5.12 -11.02 -27.60
N SER A 61 4.88 -11.01 -28.89
CA SER A 61 3.63 -11.50 -29.47
C SER A 61 3.92 -12.17 -30.80
N SER A 62 3.18 -13.22 -31.12
CA SER A 62 3.27 -13.93 -32.38
C SER A 62 1.90 -14.46 -32.80
N THR A 63 1.76 -14.78 -34.07
CA THR A 63 0.63 -15.55 -34.57
C THR A 63 0.95 -17.03 -34.55
N LEU A 64 -0.01 -17.88 -34.14
CA LEU A 64 0.14 -19.34 -34.09
C LEU A 64 -0.72 -19.97 -35.17
N PHE A 65 -0.12 -20.78 -36.02
CA PHE A 65 -0.80 -21.59 -37.05
C PHE A 65 -1.66 -20.79 -38.05
N THR A 66 -2.31 -19.73 -37.64
CA THR A 66 -3.14 -18.84 -38.49
C THR A 66 -3.04 -17.40 -37.97
N PRO A 67 -3.23 -16.38 -38.86
CA PRO A 67 -3.34 -14.98 -38.40
C PRO A 67 -4.46 -14.71 -37.40
N ARG A 68 -5.41 -15.66 -37.27
CA ARG A 68 -6.54 -15.56 -36.38
C ARG A 68 -6.22 -15.97 -34.96
N LEU A 69 -5.13 -16.68 -34.71
CA LEU A 69 -4.69 -17.11 -33.38
C LEU A 69 -3.42 -16.37 -33.00
N GLN A 70 -3.54 -15.44 -32.06
CA GLN A 70 -2.44 -14.59 -31.60
C GLN A 70 -2.08 -14.96 -30.16
N VAL A 71 -0.79 -15.03 -29.88
CA VAL A 71 -0.25 -15.24 -28.53
C VAL A 71 0.60 -14.06 -28.12
N GLY A 72 0.28 -13.48 -26.98
CA GLY A 72 1.13 -12.52 -26.30
C GLY A 72 1.73 -13.17 -25.03
N TYR A 73 2.95 -12.82 -24.72
CA TYR A 73 3.61 -13.28 -23.48
C TYR A 73 4.47 -12.18 -22.87
N HIS A 74 4.60 -12.24 -21.56
CA HIS A 74 5.58 -11.44 -20.84
C HIS A 74 6.19 -12.26 -19.71
N LEU A 75 7.46 -11.99 -19.45
CA LEU A 75 8.22 -12.51 -18.31
C LEU A 75 9.03 -11.37 -17.74
N SER A 76 8.98 -11.15 -16.42
CA SER A 76 9.84 -10.18 -15.77
C SER A 76 10.41 -10.73 -14.46
N TYR A 77 11.65 -10.37 -14.20
CA TYR A 77 12.34 -10.63 -12.94
C TYR A 77 12.80 -9.30 -12.35
N GLN A 78 12.57 -9.13 -11.04
CA GLN A 78 13.00 -7.96 -10.29
C GLN A 78 13.79 -8.37 -9.05
N ASP A 79 14.80 -7.59 -8.72
CA ASP A 79 15.58 -7.70 -7.48
C ASP A 79 15.91 -6.29 -6.99
N GLY A 80 15.66 -5.99 -5.73
CA GLY A 80 15.93 -4.68 -5.18
C GLY A 80 16.14 -4.73 -3.68
N LYS A 81 17.13 -3.97 -3.21
CA LYS A 81 17.40 -3.73 -1.79
C LYS A 81 17.01 -2.31 -1.43
N GLN A 82 16.46 -2.12 -0.24
CA GLN A 82 16.06 -0.82 0.29
C GLN A 82 16.37 -0.76 1.78
N THR A 83 16.69 0.43 2.27
CA THR A 83 16.78 0.70 3.71
C THR A 83 15.88 1.89 4.02
N ASP A 84 15.01 1.70 4.99
CA ASP A 84 14.08 2.71 5.49
C ASP A 84 14.51 3.10 6.90
N ASP A 85 14.75 4.38 7.10
CA ASP A 85 15.05 4.97 8.40
C ASP A 85 13.81 5.68 8.92
N GLU A 86 13.45 5.42 10.16
CA GLU A 86 12.25 5.99 10.77
C GLU A 86 12.53 6.43 12.21
N MET A 87 11.98 7.57 12.56
CA MET A 87 11.79 8.03 13.94
C MET A 87 10.30 8.15 14.21
N ARG A 88 9.86 7.71 15.38
CA ARG A 88 8.46 7.85 15.84
C ARG A 88 8.44 8.34 17.28
N ALA A 89 7.57 9.29 17.58
CA ALA A 89 7.32 9.80 18.93
C ALA A 89 5.80 9.85 19.18
N ILE A 90 5.32 9.18 20.21
CA ILE A 90 3.92 9.24 20.66
C ILE A 90 3.82 10.29 21.75
N TRP A 91 2.99 11.32 21.50
CA TRP A 91 2.77 12.40 22.43
C TRP A 91 1.51 12.14 23.25
N VAL A 92 1.69 12.13 24.56
CA VAL A 92 0.62 11.92 25.53
C VAL A 92 0.36 13.21 26.32
N THR A 93 -0.86 13.35 26.83
CA THR A 93 -1.25 14.50 27.64
C THR A 93 -1.30 14.09 29.11
N GLY A 94 -0.60 14.83 29.97
CA GLY A 94 -0.56 14.59 31.41
C GLY A 94 0.02 15.80 32.14
N LEU A 95 0.35 15.66 33.42
CA LEU A 95 1.11 16.69 34.16
C LEU A 95 2.62 16.45 33.92
N PRO A 96 3.41 17.47 33.53
CA PRO A 96 3.15 18.92 33.52
C PRO A 96 2.56 19.48 32.21
N GLY A 97 2.02 18.66 31.33
CA GLY A 97 1.49 19.06 30.04
C GLY A 97 1.69 17.96 29.02
N ARG A 98 1.91 18.30 27.77
CA ARG A 98 2.12 17.34 26.70
C ARG A 98 3.59 16.90 26.66
N TYR A 99 3.85 15.60 26.72
CA TYR A 99 5.19 15.01 26.71
C TYR A 99 5.22 13.76 25.84
N ILE A 100 6.43 13.21 25.57
CA ILE A 100 6.59 11.98 24.78
C ILE A 100 6.38 10.79 25.71
N GLY A 101 5.37 9.96 25.46
CA GLY A 101 5.11 8.71 26.18
C GLY A 101 5.91 7.53 25.65
N ASN A 102 6.10 7.45 24.32
CA ASN A 102 6.93 6.45 23.66
C ASN A 102 7.78 7.09 22.55
N TYR A 103 9.02 6.62 22.40
CA TYR A 103 9.95 7.08 21.39
C TYR A 103 10.66 5.91 20.73
N GLN A 104 10.82 5.96 19.43
CA GLN A 104 11.39 4.85 18.67
C GLN A 104 12.28 5.36 17.54
N LEU A 105 13.48 4.79 17.46
CA LEU A 105 14.37 4.87 16.31
C LEU A 105 14.40 3.49 15.63
N ARG A 106 14.20 3.46 14.32
CA ARG A 106 14.13 2.22 13.54
C ARG A 106 14.98 2.29 12.28
N GLN A 107 15.55 1.16 11.94
CA GLN A 107 16.09 0.90 10.62
C GLN A 107 15.52 -0.42 10.11
N THR A 108 14.91 -0.40 8.93
CA THR A 108 14.45 -1.60 8.24
C THR A 108 15.24 -1.77 6.95
N VAL A 109 15.96 -2.87 6.84
CA VAL A 109 16.67 -3.24 5.63
C VAL A 109 15.89 -4.35 4.96
N SER A 110 15.41 -4.12 3.74
CA SER A 110 14.61 -5.08 3.00
C SER A 110 15.23 -5.42 1.65
N ARG A 111 15.01 -6.65 1.19
CA ARG A 111 15.27 -7.08 -0.18
C ARG A 111 14.03 -7.75 -0.73
N ARG A 112 13.65 -7.36 -1.93
CA ARG A 112 12.50 -7.90 -2.64
C ARG A 112 12.94 -8.53 -3.94
N MET A 113 12.58 -9.79 -4.13
CA MET A 113 12.81 -10.53 -5.37
C MET A 113 11.47 -11.01 -5.92
N GLY A 114 11.28 -10.89 -7.22
CA GLY A 114 10.01 -11.23 -7.85
C GLY A 114 10.17 -11.78 -9.25
N LEU A 115 9.29 -12.71 -9.60
CA LEU A 115 9.10 -13.25 -10.95
C LEU A 115 7.63 -13.04 -11.33
N SER A 116 7.40 -12.44 -12.49
CA SER A 116 6.06 -12.31 -13.07
C SER A 116 6.05 -12.90 -14.47
N ALA A 117 5.10 -13.78 -14.72
CA ALA A 117 4.87 -14.38 -16.02
C ALA A 117 3.41 -14.20 -16.42
N GLY A 118 3.15 -13.94 -17.69
CA GLY A 118 1.79 -13.85 -18.19
C GLY A 118 1.72 -14.24 -19.66
N SER A 119 0.55 -14.75 -20.04
CA SER A 119 0.23 -15.07 -21.43
C SER A 119 -1.18 -14.59 -21.78
N THR A 120 -1.35 -14.26 -23.03
CA THR A 120 -2.66 -13.95 -23.63
C THR A 120 -2.79 -14.75 -24.90
N LEU A 121 -3.82 -15.57 -24.99
CA LEU A 121 -4.20 -16.25 -26.22
C LEU A 121 -5.44 -15.54 -26.77
N ARG A 122 -5.34 -14.99 -27.96
CA ARG A 122 -6.43 -14.32 -28.66
C ARG A 122 -6.83 -15.13 -29.87
N TRP A 123 -8.08 -15.51 -29.93
CA TRP A 123 -8.67 -16.19 -31.06
C TRP A 123 -9.70 -15.29 -31.73
N VAL A 124 -9.37 -14.83 -32.95
CA VAL A 124 -10.27 -14.08 -33.82
C VAL A 124 -11.03 -15.09 -34.69
N ILE A 125 -12.22 -15.46 -34.23
CA ILE A 125 -13.09 -16.46 -34.89
C ILE A 125 -13.59 -15.88 -36.21
N SER A 126 -14.02 -14.62 -36.20
CA SER A 126 -14.47 -13.85 -37.32
C SER A 126 -14.16 -12.35 -37.11
N GLU A 127 -14.46 -11.50 -38.07
CA GLU A 127 -14.37 -10.03 -37.94
C GLU A 127 -15.29 -9.50 -36.80
N ARG A 128 -16.27 -10.30 -36.39
CA ARG A 128 -17.29 -9.96 -35.40
C ARG A 128 -17.08 -10.64 -34.04
N ASP A 129 -16.31 -11.73 -34.01
CA ASP A 129 -16.20 -12.60 -32.85
C ASP A 129 -14.76 -12.82 -32.44
N ARG A 130 -14.48 -12.55 -31.18
CA ARG A 130 -13.18 -12.72 -30.56
C ARG A 130 -13.29 -13.31 -29.18
N ILE A 131 -12.39 -14.24 -28.88
CA ILE A 131 -12.21 -14.81 -27.55
C ILE A 131 -10.76 -14.57 -27.11
N ASP A 132 -10.58 -14.07 -25.88
CA ASP A 132 -9.29 -13.85 -25.26
C ASP A 132 -9.20 -14.69 -23.97
N LEU A 133 -8.14 -15.50 -23.85
CA LEU A 133 -7.75 -16.18 -22.61
C LEU A 133 -6.48 -15.52 -22.08
N ARG A 134 -6.49 -15.08 -20.83
CA ARG A 134 -5.34 -14.44 -20.17
C ARG A 134 -4.98 -15.19 -18.90
N GLY A 135 -3.69 -15.48 -18.73
CA GLY A 135 -3.15 -16.04 -17.51
C GLY A 135 -2.00 -15.21 -17.00
N THR A 136 -1.94 -15.00 -15.67
CA THR A 136 -0.80 -14.34 -15.03
C THR A 136 -0.41 -15.08 -13.77
N LEU A 137 0.90 -15.18 -13.51
CA LEU A 137 1.47 -15.71 -12.28
C LEU A 137 2.51 -14.71 -11.77
N LYS A 138 2.42 -14.33 -10.52
CA LYS A 138 3.40 -13.48 -9.85
C LYS A 138 3.87 -14.17 -8.57
N LEU A 139 5.17 -14.37 -8.48
CA LEU A 139 5.86 -14.89 -7.30
C LEU A 139 6.71 -13.76 -6.73
N GLN A 140 6.64 -13.53 -5.44
CA GLN A 140 7.45 -12.50 -4.78
C GLN A 140 7.88 -13.01 -3.41
N ASP A 141 9.17 -12.92 -3.14
CA ASP A 141 9.74 -13.11 -1.81
C ASP A 141 10.32 -11.77 -1.34
N THR A 142 10.06 -11.43 -0.11
CA THR A 142 10.61 -10.25 0.55
C THR A 142 11.29 -10.72 1.83
N TRP A 143 12.52 -10.27 2.04
CA TRP A 143 13.24 -10.42 3.30
C TRP A 143 13.41 -9.06 3.93
N ASP A 144 13.09 -8.93 5.21
CA ASP A 144 13.33 -7.72 5.97
C ASP A 144 14.03 -8.02 7.30
N GLN A 145 14.95 -7.14 7.67
CA GLN A 145 15.60 -7.09 8.98
C GLN A 145 15.20 -5.77 9.60
N ARG A 146 14.70 -5.80 10.83
CA ARG A 146 14.36 -4.58 11.54
C ARG A 146 15.18 -4.48 12.82
N TYR A 147 15.77 -3.35 12.99
CA TYR A 147 16.50 -2.93 14.17
C TYR A 147 15.77 -1.77 14.83
N HIS A 148 15.62 -1.83 16.14
CA HIS A 148 14.79 -0.90 16.85
C HIS A 148 15.44 -0.55 18.20
N LEU A 149 15.62 0.74 18.45
CA LEU A 149 15.85 1.33 19.76
C LEU A 149 14.55 1.99 20.20
N GLY A 150 13.93 1.48 21.25
CA GLY A 150 12.72 2.02 21.88
C GLY A 150 13.02 2.64 23.23
N ILE A 151 12.30 3.71 23.55
CA ILE A 151 12.16 4.25 24.90
C ILE A 151 10.67 4.28 25.18
N ASN A 152 10.23 3.38 26.01
CA ASN A 152 8.81 3.11 26.22
C ASN A 152 8.41 3.56 27.64
N ASN A 153 7.12 3.73 27.88
CA ASN A 153 6.56 4.04 29.21
C ASN A 153 7.22 5.26 29.85
N ILE A 154 7.44 6.31 29.06
CA ILE A 154 8.07 7.53 29.57
C ILE A 154 7.07 8.27 30.43
N VAL A 155 7.46 8.52 31.69
CA VAL A 155 6.66 9.25 32.66
C VAL A 155 7.47 10.39 33.29
N PRO A 156 6.84 11.54 33.57
CA PRO A 156 7.52 12.64 34.23
C PRO A 156 7.96 12.25 35.66
N LEU A 157 9.19 12.64 36.02
CA LEU A 157 9.69 12.55 37.40
C LEU A 157 9.53 13.92 38.06
N GLU A 158 8.86 13.98 39.18
CA GLU A 158 8.79 15.19 40.02
C GLU A 158 10.13 15.42 40.69
N ALA A 159 11.04 16.16 40.08
CA ALA A 159 12.32 16.53 40.68
C ALA A 159 12.62 18.00 40.51
N LYS A 160 12.73 18.72 41.60
CA LYS A 160 13.42 20.00 41.85
C LYS A 160 13.68 20.91 40.64
N GLY A 161 12.61 21.39 40.01
CA GLY A 161 12.73 22.50 39.06
C GLY A 161 13.19 22.18 37.63
N HIS A 162 13.50 20.94 37.31
CA HIS A 162 13.77 20.43 35.98
C HIS A 162 12.87 19.22 35.70
N THR A 163 12.22 19.21 34.55
CA THR A 163 11.39 18.07 34.13
C THR A 163 12.34 16.99 33.59
N THR A 164 12.68 16.00 34.42
CA THR A 164 13.30 14.75 34.01
C THR A 164 12.21 13.69 33.86
N TYR A 165 12.49 12.66 33.09
CA TYR A 165 11.55 11.57 32.84
C TYR A 165 12.20 10.25 33.20
N SER A 166 11.40 9.26 33.57
CA SER A 166 11.81 7.86 33.66
C SER A 166 11.19 7.08 32.49
N GLY A 167 11.92 6.16 31.91
CA GLY A 167 11.44 5.32 30.83
C GLY A 167 12.15 3.97 30.77
N GLU A 168 11.63 3.07 30.00
CA GLU A 168 12.19 1.75 29.71
C GLU A 168 12.92 1.76 28.38
N LEU A 169 14.22 1.51 28.37
CA LEU A 169 14.98 1.29 27.14
C LEU A 169 14.74 -0.11 26.60
N GLU A 170 14.45 -0.23 25.32
CA GLU A 170 14.30 -1.51 24.62
C GLU A 170 15.22 -1.56 23.41
N ARG A 171 15.95 -2.64 23.26
CA ARG A 171 16.76 -2.96 22.09
C ARG A 171 16.22 -4.24 21.44
N LEU A 172 15.73 -4.10 20.21
CA LEU A 172 15.00 -5.17 19.54
C LEU A 172 15.58 -5.43 18.16
N THR A 173 15.74 -6.72 17.85
CA THR A 173 16.07 -7.20 16.49
C THR A 173 14.98 -8.15 16.03
N ARG A 174 14.40 -7.90 14.84
CA ARG A 174 13.40 -8.73 14.20
C ARG A 174 13.93 -9.30 12.89
N VAL A 175 13.81 -10.61 12.74
CA VAL A 175 14.23 -11.35 11.55
C VAL A 175 13.26 -12.49 11.26
N GLY A 176 13.48 -13.24 10.20
CA GLY A 176 12.83 -14.53 9.96
C GLY A 176 13.60 -15.71 10.53
N GLY A 177 12.94 -16.84 10.63
CA GLY A 177 13.58 -18.12 10.95
C GLY A 177 14.25 -18.77 9.74
N ALA A 178 14.74 -20.01 9.93
CA ALA A 178 15.56 -20.76 8.97
C ALA A 178 14.80 -21.39 7.78
N LEU A 179 13.59 -20.95 7.43
CA LEU A 179 12.89 -21.48 6.26
C LEU A 179 13.45 -20.90 4.96
N PRO A 180 13.74 -21.74 3.95
CA PRO A 180 14.27 -21.27 2.68
C PRO A 180 13.19 -20.56 1.86
N GLY A 181 13.53 -19.40 1.32
CA GLY A 181 12.73 -18.73 0.28
C GLY A 181 12.78 -19.47 -1.07
N ARG A 182 11.90 -19.11 -1.97
CA ARG A 182 11.88 -19.62 -3.36
C ARG A 182 13.03 -19.07 -4.21
N PHE A 183 13.52 -17.91 -3.85
CA PHE A 183 14.70 -17.29 -4.45
C PHE A 183 15.92 -17.46 -3.55
N PRO A 184 17.15 -17.27 -4.07
CA PRO A 184 18.35 -17.31 -3.26
C PRO A 184 18.21 -16.43 -2.02
N SER A 185 18.35 -17.02 -0.85
CA SER A 185 18.10 -16.32 0.41
C SER A 185 19.14 -15.22 0.63
N TRP A 186 18.66 -14.09 1.09
CA TRP A 186 19.48 -13.07 1.68
C TRP A 186 19.59 -13.38 3.18
N GLU A 187 20.81 -13.43 3.68
CA GLU A 187 21.11 -13.91 5.02
C GLU A 187 20.27 -13.23 6.11
N GLY A 188 19.48 -14.02 6.83
CA GLY A 188 18.85 -13.64 8.08
C GLY A 188 17.73 -12.61 8.02
N GLY A 189 16.97 -12.53 6.93
CA GLY A 189 15.79 -11.65 6.87
C GLY A 189 14.49 -12.39 7.21
N ARG A 190 13.49 -11.66 7.76
CA ARG A 190 12.12 -12.15 7.85
C ARG A 190 11.60 -12.42 6.46
N LEU A 191 11.21 -13.65 6.20
CA LEU A 191 10.70 -14.06 4.90
C LEU A 191 9.19 -13.81 4.81
N LYS A 192 8.77 -13.11 3.76
CA LYS A 192 7.38 -12.95 3.35
C LYS A 192 7.25 -13.40 1.91
N GLN A 193 6.50 -14.46 1.69
CA GLN A 193 6.27 -15.06 0.38
C GLN A 193 4.89 -14.70 -0.13
N LYS A 194 4.81 -14.22 -1.36
CA LYS A 194 3.53 -13.92 -2.04
C LYS A 194 3.42 -14.72 -3.32
N VAL A 195 2.24 -15.28 -3.55
CA VAL A 195 1.84 -15.91 -4.81
C VAL A 195 0.55 -15.25 -5.26
N THR A 196 0.52 -14.77 -6.49
CA THR A 196 -0.73 -14.29 -7.09
C THR A 196 -0.87 -14.93 -8.46
N GLY A 197 -1.94 -15.68 -8.64
CA GLY A 197 -2.34 -16.27 -9.92
C GLY A 197 -3.67 -15.72 -10.37
N ALA A 198 -3.79 -15.33 -11.64
CA ALA A 198 -5.07 -14.92 -12.22
C ALA A 198 -5.28 -15.58 -13.57
N LEU A 199 -6.52 -15.98 -13.82
CA LEU A 199 -6.98 -16.50 -15.10
C LEU A 199 -8.25 -15.76 -15.49
N ALA A 200 -8.32 -15.29 -16.74
CA ALA A 200 -9.51 -14.64 -17.26
C ALA A 200 -9.81 -15.12 -18.67
N LEU A 201 -11.06 -15.44 -18.92
CA LEU A 201 -11.62 -15.75 -20.21
C LEU A 201 -12.64 -14.67 -20.58
N SER A 202 -12.52 -14.08 -21.77
CA SER A 202 -13.44 -13.05 -22.22
C SER A 202 -13.81 -13.22 -23.70
N GLY A 203 -15.01 -12.80 -24.05
CA GLY A 203 -15.52 -12.83 -25.40
C GLY A 203 -16.14 -11.50 -25.81
N ASN A 204 -16.00 -11.15 -27.09
CA ASN A 204 -16.64 -10.01 -27.72
C ASN A 204 -17.33 -10.47 -29.00
N HIS A 205 -18.61 -10.13 -29.13
CA HIS A 205 -19.46 -10.58 -30.23
C HIS A 205 -20.27 -9.40 -30.78
N ARG A 206 -20.25 -9.21 -32.11
CA ARG A 206 -21.14 -8.28 -32.80
C ARG A 206 -22.23 -9.09 -33.51
N LEU A 207 -23.47 -8.87 -33.12
CA LEU A 207 -24.60 -9.56 -33.77
C LEU A 207 -24.77 -9.09 -35.23
N PRO A 208 -25.35 -9.94 -36.11
CA PRO A 208 -25.46 -9.66 -37.54
C PRO A 208 -26.17 -8.33 -37.89
N SER A 209 -27.08 -7.87 -37.04
CA SER A 209 -27.75 -6.59 -37.19
C SER A 209 -26.87 -5.35 -36.99
N SER A 210 -25.56 -5.53 -36.73
CA SER A 210 -24.52 -4.51 -36.51
C SER A 210 -24.78 -3.48 -35.37
N THR A 211 -25.95 -3.49 -34.77
CA THR A 211 -26.34 -2.52 -33.73
C THR A 211 -26.20 -3.04 -32.31
N VAL A 212 -25.95 -4.34 -32.16
CA VAL A 212 -25.82 -4.98 -30.83
C VAL A 212 -24.41 -5.57 -30.68
N HIS A 213 -23.77 -5.18 -29.61
CA HIS A 213 -22.46 -5.67 -29.19
C HIS A 213 -22.55 -6.31 -27.82
N LEU A 214 -22.12 -7.56 -27.71
CA LEU A 214 -22.07 -8.33 -26.47
C LEU A 214 -20.62 -8.55 -26.06
N SER A 215 -20.26 -8.19 -24.85
CA SER A 215 -19.00 -8.57 -24.23
C SER A 215 -19.26 -9.33 -22.93
N TRP A 216 -18.42 -10.32 -22.66
CA TRP A 216 -18.50 -11.07 -21.39
C TRP A 216 -17.09 -11.44 -20.93
N SER A 217 -16.96 -11.62 -19.61
CA SER A 217 -15.74 -12.13 -19.00
C SER A 217 -16.05 -12.98 -17.78
N ILE A 218 -15.19 -13.98 -17.55
CA ILE A 218 -15.14 -14.79 -16.33
C ILE A 218 -13.69 -14.73 -15.85
N ASP A 219 -13.49 -14.43 -14.57
CA ASP A 219 -12.16 -14.36 -13.98
C ASP A 219 -12.07 -15.15 -12.66
N HIS A 220 -10.88 -15.67 -12.43
CA HIS A 220 -10.48 -16.28 -11.17
C HIS A 220 -9.13 -15.70 -10.74
N LEU A 221 -9.03 -15.31 -9.47
CA LEU A 221 -7.81 -14.83 -8.85
C LEU A 221 -7.57 -15.62 -7.56
N ARG A 222 -6.33 -16.05 -7.37
CA ARG A 222 -5.82 -16.62 -6.11
C ARG A 222 -4.64 -15.80 -5.64
N HIS A 223 -4.69 -15.38 -4.40
CA HIS A 223 -3.60 -14.70 -3.72
C HIS A 223 -3.28 -15.43 -2.42
N GLU A 224 -2.01 -15.71 -2.20
CA GLU A 224 -1.51 -16.30 -0.96
C GLU A 224 -0.32 -15.48 -0.46
N GLU A 225 -0.30 -15.25 0.83
CA GLU A 225 0.78 -14.57 1.52
C GLU A 225 1.17 -15.39 2.75
N ASP A 226 2.43 -15.85 2.78
CA ASP A 226 3.00 -16.59 3.89
C ASP A 226 4.12 -15.77 4.53
N CYS A 227 4.09 -15.65 5.84
CA CYS A 227 5.17 -15.11 6.64
C CYS A 227 5.54 -16.14 7.72
N PRO A 228 6.33 -17.16 7.36
CA PRO A 228 6.73 -18.18 8.31
C PRO A 228 7.86 -17.68 9.22
N ASN A 229 7.80 -18.07 10.49
CA ASN A 229 8.90 -17.92 11.46
C ASN A 229 9.48 -16.51 11.58
N GLU A 230 8.60 -15.49 11.69
CA GLU A 230 9.05 -14.18 12.18
C GLU A 230 9.56 -14.32 13.61
N ARG A 231 10.80 -13.92 13.86
CA ARG A 231 11.42 -13.96 15.19
C ARG A 231 11.80 -12.58 15.66
N VAL A 232 11.50 -12.31 16.92
CA VAL A 232 11.85 -11.08 17.63
C VAL A 232 12.66 -11.45 18.86
N VAL A 233 13.82 -10.82 19.03
CA VAL A 233 14.61 -10.88 20.26
C VAL A 233 14.70 -9.47 20.83
N ALA A 234 14.34 -9.30 22.09
CA ALA A 234 14.34 -8.01 22.76
C ALA A 234 15.06 -8.09 24.11
N HIS A 235 15.81 -7.03 24.41
CA HIS A 235 16.45 -6.77 25.69
C HIS A 235 15.97 -5.40 26.19
N HIS A 236 15.90 -5.24 27.48
CA HIS A 236 15.40 -4.02 28.08
C HIS A 236 16.20 -3.58 29.31
N LEU A 237 16.07 -2.30 29.63
CA LEU A 237 16.54 -1.71 30.87
C LEU A 237 15.43 -0.81 31.40
N PRO A 238 14.81 -1.18 32.54
CA PRO A 238 13.76 -0.37 33.16
C PRO A 238 14.36 0.86 33.88
N ASP A 239 13.46 1.78 34.28
CA ASP A 239 13.74 2.90 35.19
C ASP A 239 14.95 3.77 34.80
N THR A 240 15.14 3.99 33.51
CA THR A 240 16.23 4.82 33.00
C THR A 240 15.82 6.29 33.02
N GLU A 241 16.70 7.16 33.56
CA GLU A 241 16.49 8.61 33.52
C GLU A 241 16.68 9.11 32.09
N ILE A 242 15.66 9.83 31.59
CA ILE A 242 15.57 10.32 30.21
C ILE A 242 15.53 11.85 30.24
N ARG A 243 16.30 12.46 29.34
CA ARG A 243 16.25 13.90 29.06
C ARG A 243 15.67 14.12 27.67
N THR A 244 14.68 14.98 27.58
CA THR A 244 14.01 15.31 26.32
C THR A 244 14.40 16.71 25.88
N GLU A 245 14.82 16.85 24.63
CA GLU A 245 15.14 18.12 23.98
C GLU A 245 14.40 18.20 22.65
N ILE A 246 13.79 19.34 22.36
CA ILE A 246 13.24 19.62 21.02
C ILE A 246 14.28 20.42 20.26
N ARG A 247 14.76 19.86 19.17
CA ARG A 247 15.79 20.46 18.31
C ARG A 247 15.20 21.18 17.12
N GLU A 248 16.05 21.61 16.20
CA GLU A 248 15.63 22.24 14.95
C GLU A 248 14.55 21.42 14.23
N GLU A 249 13.66 22.09 13.55
CA GLU A 249 12.52 21.47 12.84
C GLU A 249 11.55 20.68 13.75
N TYR A 250 11.48 21.00 15.03
CA TYR A 250 10.67 20.29 16.03
C TYR A 250 10.99 18.80 16.17
N LEU A 251 12.25 18.43 15.93
CA LEU A 251 12.71 17.06 16.08
C LEU A 251 12.96 16.73 17.56
N PRO A 252 12.21 15.76 18.14
CA PRO A 252 12.48 15.32 19.49
C PRO A 252 13.78 14.53 19.56
N HIS A 253 14.64 14.87 20.49
CA HIS A 253 15.86 14.15 20.81
C HIS A 253 15.80 13.70 22.27
N LEU A 254 15.84 12.38 22.48
CA LEU A 254 15.89 11.79 23.80
C LEU A 254 17.30 11.29 24.07
N SER A 255 17.83 11.66 25.20
CA SER A 255 19.17 11.26 25.65
C SER A 255 19.11 10.66 27.05
N TYR A 256 20.05 9.78 27.33
CA TYR A 256 20.27 9.12 28.61
C TYR A 256 21.78 9.00 28.85
N ASP A 257 22.17 8.77 30.09
CA ASP A 257 23.59 8.59 30.40
C ASP A 257 24.12 7.27 29.81
N GLU A 258 25.45 7.22 29.63
CA GLU A 258 26.10 6.01 29.07
C GLU A 258 25.83 4.80 29.98
N ILE A 259 25.28 3.73 29.41
CA ILE A 259 24.84 2.54 30.11
C ILE A 259 25.69 1.36 29.68
N SER A 260 26.18 0.60 30.66
CA SER A 260 26.87 -0.66 30.37
C SER A 260 25.94 -1.66 29.67
N GLU A 261 26.44 -2.30 28.65
CA GLU A 261 25.69 -3.37 27.94
C GLU A 261 25.27 -4.52 28.85
N SER A 262 26.04 -4.78 29.92
CA SER A 262 25.71 -5.81 30.92
C SER A 262 24.48 -5.49 31.77
N SER A 263 24.02 -4.24 31.78
CA SER A 263 22.83 -3.82 32.50
C SER A 263 21.51 -4.19 31.80
N TYR A 264 21.56 -4.49 30.47
CA TYR A 264 20.38 -4.89 29.76
C TYR A 264 19.95 -6.31 30.11
N GLY A 265 18.74 -6.45 30.67
CA GLY A 265 18.10 -7.73 30.93
C GLY A 265 17.47 -8.33 29.65
N PHE A 266 17.33 -9.65 29.65
CA PHE A 266 16.54 -10.33 28.63
C PHE A 266 15.06 -10.02 28.84
N ARG A 267 14.34 -9.61 27.76
CA ARG A 267 12.91 -9.33 27.82
C ARG A 267 12.10 -10.46 27.21
N LYS A 268 12.34 -10.77 25.93
CA LYS A 268 11.54 -11.77 25.22
C LYS A 268 12.25 -12.33 23.99
N ILE A 269 11.88 -13.58 23.67
CA ILE A 269 11.91 -14.11 22.32
C ILE A 269 10.47 -14.44 21.95
N SER A 270 10.02 -14.00 20.77
CA SER A 270 8.74 -14.41 20.23
C SER A 270 8.90 -14.89 18.79
N GLU A 271 8.16 -15.92 18.44
CA GLU A 271 8.05 -16.41 17.07
C GLU A 271 6.62 -16.34 16.60
N LYS A 272 6.43 -15.90 15.37
CA LYS A 272 5.11 -15.75 14.75
C LYS A 272 5.13 -16.27 13.33
N SER A 273 4.05 -16.96 12.95
CA SER A 273 3.78 -17.34 11.56
C SER A 273 2.40 -16.82 11.18
N THR A 274 2.28 -16.30 9.94
CA THR A 274 1.01 -15.83 9.40
C THR A 274 0.79 -16.42 8.02
N HIS A 275 -0.45 -16.83 7.75
CA HIS A 275 -0.89 -17.29 6.45
C HIS A 275 -2.18 -16.56 6.06
N LEU A 276 -2.18 -15.89 4.91
CA LEU A 276 -3.36 -15.28 4.32
C LEU A 276 -3.64 -15.94 2.97
N GLY A 277 -4.84 -16.45 2.79
CA GLY A 277 -5.34 -16.97 1.52
C GLY A 277 -6.54 -16.19 1.03
N GLU A 278 -6.55 -15.79 -0.23
CA GLU A 278 -7.69 -15.13 -0.87
C GLU A 278 -7.98 -15.79 -2.22
N ARG A 279 -9.26 -16.06 -2.50
CA ARG A 279 -9.74 -16.56 -3.78
C ARG A 279 -10.91 -15.71 -4.25
N SER A 280 -10.85 -15.24 -5.48
CA SER A 280 -11.92 -14.44 -6.07
C SER A 280 -12.39 -15.06 -7.38
N TYR A 281 -13.70 -15.09 -7.56
CA TYR A 281 -14.39 -15.52 -8.78
C TYR A 281 -15.24 -14.35 -9.26
N GLY A 282 -15.08 -13.95 -10.51
CA GLY A 282 -15.82 -12.87 -11.12
C GLY A 282 -16.47 -13.29 -12.42
N ALA A 283 -17.64 -12.73 -12.69
CA ALA A 283 -18.32 -12.82 -13.99
C ALA A 283 -18.90 -11.45 -14.34
N LYS A 284 -18.80 -11.06 -15.60
CA LYS A 284 -19.34 -9.80 -16.12
C LYS A 284 -19.91 -10.04 -17.52
N THR A 285 -21.07 -9.43 -17.78
CA THR A 285 -21.68 -9.39 -19.11
C THR A 285 -22.13 -7.97 -19.39
N GLU A 286 -21.86 -7.49 -20.60
CA GLU A 286 -22.21 -6.14 -21.04
C GLU A 286 -22.82 -6.23 -22.45
N LEU A 287 -23.99 -5.63 -22.61
CA LEU A 287 -24.73 -5.52 -23.85
C LEU A 287 -24.86 -4.05 -24.24
N ASN A 288 -24.36 -3.70 -25.41
CA ASN A 288 -24.52 -2.38 -26.01
C ASN A 288 -25.43 -2.50 -27.24
N ALA A 289 -26.48 -1.69 -27.31
CA ALA A 289 -27.45 -1.73 -28.38
C ALA A 289 -27.88 -0.30 -28.76
N LYS A 290 -28.17 -0.05 -30.03
CA LYS A 290 -28.81 1.19 -30.47
C LYS A 290 -30.33 1.08 -30.25
N VAL A 291 -30.91 1.96 -29.43
CA VAL A 291 -32.32 1.99 -29.08
C VAL A 291 -32.81 3.44 -29.06
N ALA A 292 -33.90 3.75 -29.74
CA ALA A 292 -34.54 5.08 -29.77
C ALA A 292 -33.54 6.22 -30.12
N GLU A 293 -32.73 6.00 -31.17
CA GLU A 293 -31.69 6.93 -31.64
C GLU A 293 -30.56 7.21 -30.63
N GLY A 294 -30.51 6.46 -29.56
CA GLY A 294 -29.45 6.48 -28.55
C GLY A 294 -28.73 5.13 -28.44
N GLN A 295 -27.78 5.07 -27.57
CA GLN A 295 -27.05 3.86 -27.21
C GLN A 295 -27.53 3.41 -25.81
N LEU A 296 -28.01 2.18 -25.72
CA LEU A 296 -28.34 1.51 -24.47
C LEU A 296 -27.20 0.59 -24.08
N THR A 297 -26.72 0.71 -22.84
CA THR A 297 -25.75 -0.19 -22.23
C THR A 297 -26.42 -0.91 -21.05
N LEU A 298 -26.40 -2.23 -21.05
CA LEU A 298 -26.81 -3.08 -19.94
C LEU A 298 -25.57 -3.84 -19.45
N LEU A 299 -25.28 -3.77 -18.14
CA LEU A 299 -24.18 -4.50 -17.55
C LEU A 299 -24.68 -5.28 -16.35
N LEU A 300 -24.25 -6.55 -16.26
CA LEU A 300 -24.43 -7.40 -15.09
C LEU A 300 -23.07 -7.92 -14.68
N SER A 301 -22.73 -7.78 -13.41
CA SER A 301 -21.52 -8.37 -12.86
C SER A 301 -21.76 -9.00 -11.49
N GLY A 302 -20.98 -10.03 -11.19
CA GLY A 302 -20.97 -10.67 -9.90
C GLY A 302 -19.53 -11.02 -9.50
N ARG A 303 -19.24 -10.91 -8.21
CA ARG A 303 -17.93 -11.31 -7.66
C ARG A 303 -18.12 -11.95 -6.30
N ARG A 304 -17.45 -13.08 -6.09
CA ARG A 304 -17.32 -13.74 -4.79
C ARG A 304 -15.85 -13.77 -4.40
N LEU A 305 -15.54 -13.30 -3.20
CA LEU A 305 -14.22 -13.37 -2.58
C LEU A 305 -14.32 -14.23 -1.32
N GLU A 306 -13.43 -15.21 -1.22
CA GLU A 306 -13.20 -16.01 -0.03
C GLU A 306 -11.83 -15.65 0.52
N ALA A 307 -11.74 -15.26 1.77
CA ALA A 307 -10.49 -14.88 2.43
C ALA A 307 -10.38 -15.56 3.79
N SER A 308 -9.20 -16.08 4.09
CA SER A 308 -8.90 -16.65 5.40
C SER A 308 -7.52 -16.18 5.87
N GLU A 309 -7.42 -15.82 7.14
CA GLU A 309 -6.14 -15.55 7.79
C GLU A 309 -6.00 -16.48 9.00
N SER A 310 -4.86 -17.15 9.09
CA SER A 310 -4.48 -17.96 10.24
C SER A 310 -3.11 -17.54 10.73
N ASP A 311 -3.04 -17.16 11.99
CA ASP A 311 -1.82 -16.76 12.66
C ASP A 311 -1.47 -17.78 13.75
N THR A 312 -0.18 -17.92 14.04
CA THR A 312 0.33 -18.61 15.23
C THR A 312 1.42 -17.77 15.87
N SER A 313 1.52 -17.80 17.18
CA SER A 313 2.58 -17.08 17.90
C SER A 313 2.95 -17.81 19.18
N ASP A 314 4.25 -17.94 19.41
CA ASP A 314 4.80 -18.52 20.63
C ASP A 314 5.68 -17.51 21.36
N LYS A 315 5.60 -17.52 22.67
CA LYS A 315 6.64 -16.97 23.56
C LYS A 315 7.66 -18.06 23.82
N VAL A 316 8.92 -17.74 23.57
CA VAL A 316 10.05 -18.66 23.77
C VAL A 316 10.83 -18.20 24.99
N HIS A 317 11.00 -19.07 25.96
CA HIS A 317 11.65 -18.76 27.23
C HIS A 317 12.92 -19.62 27.37
N PRO A 318 14.10 -19.02 27.63
CA PRO A 318 15.27 -19.77 28.03
C PRO A 318 15.00 -20.55 29.31
N LEU A 319 15.41 -21.81 29.36
CA LEU A 319 15.25 -22.63 30.56
C LEU A 319 16.21 -22.18 31.67
N LEU A 320 15.76 -22.30 32.91
CA LEU A 320 16.58 -22.05 34.10
C LEU A 320 17.79 -23.02 34.09
N GLY A 321 19.02 -22.44 34.06
CA GLY A 321 20.25 -23.22 33.95
C GLY A 321 20.81 -23.37 32.56
N ALA A 322 20.05 -23.06 31.50
CA ALA A 322 20.62 -22.90 30.16
C ALA A 322 21.43 -21.60 30.11
N HIS A 323 22.62 -21.67 29.55
CA HIS A 323 23.45 -20.48 29.33
C HIS A 323 22.89 -19.67 28.16
N PHE A 324 21.80 -18.94 28.40
CA PHE A 324 21.35 -17.95 27.43
C PHE A 324 22.27 -16.72 27.52
N PRO A 325 22.90 -16.29 26.41
CA PRO A 325 23.84 -15.18 26.44
C PRO A 325 23.19 -13.87 26.91
N THR A 326 23.91 -13.10 27.68
CA THR A 326 23.53 -11.73 28.04
C THR A 326 23.65 -10.81 26.83
N PHE A 327 22.97 -9.66 26.82
CA PHE A 327 23.12 -8.68 25.74
C PHE A 327 24.60 -8.32 25.48
N ALA A 328 25.39 -8.17 26.55
CA ALA A 328 26.84 -7.85 26.46
C ALA A 328 27.64 -8.93 25.70
N SER A 329 27.29 -10.21 25.82
CA SER A 329 28.02 -11.33 25.21
C SER A 329 27.52 -11.71 23.84
N MET A 330 26.33 -11.24 23.41
CA MET A 330 25.80 -11.54 22.08
C MET A 330 26.58 -10.82 20.97
N PRO A 331 26.73 -11.43 19.80
CA PRO A 331 27.21 -10.72 18.62
C PRO A 331 26.31 -9.52 18.32
N LYS A 332 26.92 -8.35 18.13
CA LYS A 332 26.23 -7.09 17.88
C LYS A 332 26.64 -6.52 16.54
N ARG A 333 25.75 -5.73 16.01
CA ARG A 333 25.99 -4.85 14.86
C ARG A 333 25.84 -3.40 15.32
N ASP A 334 26.86 -2.61 15.08
CA ASP A 334 26.74 -1.17 15.21
C ASP A 334 26.06 -0.62 13.95
N LEU A 335 24.96 0.07 14.17
CA LEU A 335 24.16 0.72 13.13
C LEU A 335 24.34 2.24 13.13
N THR A 336 25.37 2.73 13.77
CA THR A 336 25.74 4.14 13.75
C THR A 336 26.22 4.52 12.34
N ASP A 337 25.28 4.98 11.53
CA ASP A 337 25.50 5.40 10.15
C ASP A 337 25.18 6.90 10.04
N ALA A 338 26.16 7.68 9.61
CA ALA A 338 26.00 9.12 9.44
C ALA A 338 24.85 9.50 8.48
N SER A 339 24.47 8.61 7.55
CA SER A 339 23.37 8.84 6.62
C SER A 339 21.97 8.57 7.22
N TYR A 340 21.89 8.00 8.43
CA TYR A 340 20.61 7.69 9.11
C TYR A 340 19.76 8.96 9.27
N LEU A 341 18.44 8.80 9.10
CA LEU A 341 17.46 9.91 9.14
C LEU A 341 17.85 11.12 8.28
N GLY A 342 18.31 10.86 7.05
CA GLY A 342 18.65 11.90 6.10
C GLY A 342 19.93 12.69 6.45
N GLY A 343 20.89 12.04 7.10
CA GLY A 343 22.17 12.63 7.46
C GLY A 343 22.29 13.07 8.94
N ARG A 344 21.37 12.60 9.79
CA ARG A 344 21.33 12.95 11.23
C ARG A 344 21.86 11.84 12.14
N GLY A 345 22.48 10.79 11.60
CA GLY A 345 22.90 9.59 12.33
C GLY A 345 23.89 9.83 13.48
N VAL A 346 24.63 10.93 13.46
CA VAL A 346 25.53 11.31 14.57
C VAL A 346 24.73 11.64 15.85
N LEU A 347 23.53 12.23 15.69
CA LEU A 347 22.67 12.63 16.80
C LEU A 347 21.64 11.55 17.16
N TYR A 348 21.15 10.84 16.16
CA TYR A 348 20.06 9.86 16.26
C TYR A 348 20.59 8.45 15.99
N SER A 349 21.52 7.97 16.81
CA SER A 349 22.10 6.65 16.65
C SER A 349 21.21 5.55 17.27
N LEU A 350 21.07 4.44 16.56
CA LEU A 350 20.49 3.20 17.11
C LEU A 350 21.45 2.52 18.11
N GLY A 351 22.75 2.81 18.00
CA GLY A 351 23.79 2.12 18.75
C GLY A 351 23.89 0.62 18.43
N PRO A 352 24.58 -0.14 19.27
CA PRO A 352 24.74 -1.59 19.07
C PRO A 352 23.44 -2.33 19.32
N LEU A 353 23.05 -3.21 18.38
CA LEU A 353 21.89 -4.08 18.44
C LEU A 353 22.33 -5.53 18.13
N VAL A 354 21.62 -6.53 18.62
CA VAL A 354 21.94 -7.93 18.35
C VAL A 354 21.97 -8.17 16.85
N ASP A 355 23.05 -8.85 16.38
CA ASP A 355 23.19 -9.14 14.95
C ASP A 355 22.05 -10.03 14.47
N HIS A 356 21.45 -9.69 13.34
CA HIS A 356 20.33 -10.41 12.75
C HIS A 356 20.69 -11.87 12.40
N ARG A 357 21.95 -12.17 12.07
CA ARG A 357 22.42 -13.53 11.75
C ARG A 357 22.36 -14.40 12.99
N TYR A 358 22.82 -13.86 14.13
CA TYR A 358 22.71 -14.56 15.40
C TYR A 358 21.27 -14.88 15.76
N VAL A 359 20.36 -13.90 15.63
CA VAL A 359 18.93 -14.11 15.90
C VAL A 359 18.31 -15.12 14.92
N HIS A 360 18.71 -15.09 13.65
CA HIS A 360 18.25 -16.05 12.63
C HIS A 360 18.71 -17.47 12.93
N ASP A 361 19.97 -17.65 13.33
CA ASP A 361 20.60 -18.96 13.53
C ASP A 361 20.29 -19.57 14.90
N LEU A 362 19.62 -18.82 15.79
CA LEU A 362 19.24 -19.31 17.11
C LEU A 362 18.28 -20.50 17.01
N ASP A 363 18.67 -21.65 17.55
CA ASP A 363 17.82 -22.85 17.58
C ASP A 363 16.83 -22.79 18.75
N THR A 364 15.70 -22.12 18.53
CA THR A 364 14.63 -21.98 19.53
C THR A 364 13.79 -23.26 19.71
N TRP A 365 14.04 -24.31 18.92
CA TRP A 365 13.40 -25.62 19.02
C TRP A 365 14.20 -26.61 19.84
N ASP A 366 15.39 -26.23 20.30
CA ASP A 366 16.15 -27.03 21.26
C ASP A 366 15.44 -27.04 22.63
N GLU A 367 14.77 -28.15 22.93
CA GLU A 367 14.02 -28.35 24.16
C GLU A 367 14.90 -28.43 25.42
N GLN A 368 16.22 -28.55 25.26
CA GLN A 368 17.16 -28.50 26.38
C GLN A 368 17.50 -27.06 26.78
N SER A 369 17.35 -26.11 25.84
CA SER A 369 17.67 -24.71 26.05
C SER A 369 16.45 -23.83 26.18
N PHE A 370 15.31 -24.22 25.60
CA PHE A 370 14.13 -23.36 25.53
C PHE A 370 12.83 -24.11 25.85
N SER A 371 11.89 -23.39 26.44
CA SER A 371 10.49 -23.78 26.52
C SER A 371 9.64 -22.86 25.62
N ARG A 372 8.56 -23.39 25.08
CA ARG A 372 7.63 -22.66 24.19
C ARG A 372 6.24 -22.62 24.79
N THR A 373 5.61 -21.47 24.76
CA THR A 373 4.23 -21.28 25.24
C THR A 373 3.42 -20.53 24.18
N PRO A 374 2.29 -21.08 23.72
CA PRO A 374 1.41 -20.37 22.79
C PRO A 374 0.96 -19.02 23.34
N ASN A 375 1.14 -17.97 22.57
CA ASN A 375 0.68 -16.62 22.91
C ASN A 375 -0.69 -16.35 22.28
N ILE A 376 -1.71 -17.08 22.73
CA ILE A 376 -3.07 -17.07 22.17
C ILE A 376 -3.62 -15.66 21.94
N PRO A 377 -3.51 -14.69 22.88
CA PRO A 377 -4.01 -13.34 22.65
C PRO A 377 -3.37 -12.60 21.46
N SER A 378 -2.16 -12.97 21.08
CA SER A 378 -1.44 -12.27 20.01
C SER A 378 -1.80 -12.74 18.59
N TYR A 379 -2.45 -13.89 18.46
CA TYR A 379 -2.73 -14.44 17.12
C TYR A 379 -4.19 -14.84 16.89
N LEU A 380 -4.89 -15.39 17.91
CA LEU A 380 -6.22 -15.93 17.70
C LEU A 380 -7.24 -14.87 17.25
N PRO A 381 -7.29 -13.65 17.85
CA PRO A 381 -8.21 -12.62 17.41
C PRO A 381 -7.89 -12.03 16.04
N ALA A 382 -6.72 -12.33 15.48
CA ALA A 382 -6.34 -11.96 14.12
C ALA A 382 -6.73 -13.01 13.07
N SER A 383 -7.17 -14.19 13.49
CA SER A 383 -7.57 -15.28 12.59
C SER A 383 -9.05 -15.17 12.24
N PHE A 384 -9.37 -15.38 10.97
CA PHE A 384 -10.75 -15.28 10.46
C PHE A 384 -10.96 -16.05 9.18
N ASP A 385 -12.23 -16.36 8.90
CA ASP A 385 -12.73 -16.77 7.59
C ASP A 385 -13.83 -15.79 7.14
N VAL A 386 -13.73 -15.30 5.90
CA VAL A 386 -14.63 -14.31 5.33
C VAL A 386 -15.05 -14.70 3.93
N VAL A 387 -16.34 -14.53 3.64
CA VAL A 387 -16.89 -14.63 2.30
C VAL A 387 -17.62 -13.32 1.98
N THR A 388 -17.23 -12.68 0.88
CA THR A 388 -17.94 -11.52 0.35
C THR A 388 -18.53 -11.84 -1.02
N GLU A 389 -19.76 -11.41 -1.25
CA GLU A 389 -20.46 -11.54 -2.53
C GLU A 389 -20.95 -10.15 -2.95
N LEU A 390 -20.60 -9.75 -4.16
CA LEU A 390 -21.01 -8.50 -4.80
C LEU A 390 -21.81 -8.85 -6.06
N ALA A 391 -22.95 -8.24 -6.22
CA ALA A 391 -23.73 -8.25 -7.47
C ALA A 391 -23.97 -6.81 -7.89
N ASP A 392 -23.73 -6.50 -9.16
CA ASP A 392 -23.89 -5.16 -9.72
C ASP A 392 -24.60 -5.24 -11.07
N GLY A 393 -25.67 -4.45 -11.22
CA GLY A 393 -26.43 -4.29 -12.45
C GLY A 393 -26.44 -2.82 -12.85
N LEU A 394 -26.13 -2.50 -14.10
CA LEU A 394 -26.14 -1.14 -14.66
C LEU A 394 -27.07 -1.09 -15.86
N VAL A 395 -27.87 -0.02 -15.92
CA VAL A 395 -28.61 0.40 -17.10
C VAL A 395 -28.20 1.83 -17.42
N GLU A 396 -27.71 2.04 -18.62
CA GLU A 396 -27.32 3.36 -19.11
C GLU A 396 -27.91 3.61 -20.49
N TRP A 397 -28.39 4.83 -20.72
CA TRP A 397 -28.84 5.29 -22.02
C TRP A 397 -28.20 6.62 -22.35
N GLN A 398 -27.55 6.67 -23.52
CA GLN A 398 -26.88 7.85 -24.06
C GLN A 398 -27.51 8.27 -25.37
N LYS A 399 -27.80 9.57 -25.51
CA LYS A 399 -28.35 10.15 -26.75
C LYS A 399 -27.82 11.54 -27.02
N ASP A 400 -27.55 11.83 -28.27
CA ASP A 400 -27.33 13.19 -28.74
C ASP A 400 -28.68 13.89 -28.93
N LEU A 401 -28.96 14.85 -28.06
CA LEU A 401 -30.19 15.69 -28.12
C LEU A 401 -30.10 16.73 -29.22
N LEU A 402 -28.88 17.25 -29.45
CA LEU A 402 -28.54 18.09 -30.59
C LEU A 402 -27.28 17.45 -31.24
N PRO A 403 -27.35 17.07 -32.53
CA PRO A 403 -26.23 16.43 -33.19
C PRO A 403 -24.92 17.20 -33.00
N ASP A 404 -23.88 16.51 -32.58
CA ASP A 404 -22.52 16.99 -32.31
C ASP A 404 -22.40 18.14 -31.29
N ARG A 405 -23.50 18.53 -30.63
CA ARG A 405 -23.53 19.67 -29.69
C ARG A 405 -23.97 19.35 -28.28
N LEU A 406 -25.01 18.55 -28.13
CA LEU A 406 -25.58 18.28 -26.81
C LEU A 406 -25.83 16.80 -26.68
N SER A 407 -25.10 16.15 -25.78
CA SER A 407 -25.31 14.75 -25.44
C SER A 407 -25.83 14.61 -24.01
N LEU A 408 -26.73 13.67 -23.81
CA LEU A 408 -27.31 13.30 -22.53
C LEU A 408 -27.00 11.82 -22.24
N THR A 409 -26.44 11.55 -21.08
CA THR A 409 -26.30 10.20 -20.53
C THR A 409 -27.12 10.08 -19.26
N LEU A 410 -28.00 9.11 -19.21
CA LEU A 410 -28.81 8.75 -18.03
C LEU A 410 -28.53 7.30 -17.66
N GLY A 411 -28.32 7.05 -16.40
CA GLY A 411 -28.12 5.69 -15.96
C GLY A 411 -28.41 5.46 -14.49
N SER A 412 -28.44 4.20 -14.12
CA SER A 412 -28.49 3.79 -12.72
C SER A 412 -27.83 2.44 -12.55
N SER A 413 -27.05 2.29 -11.47
CA SER A 413 -26.58 0.98 -11.03
C SER A 413 -27.31 0.52 -9.79
N ILE A 414 -27.44 -0.79 -9.67
CA ILE A 414 -28.01 -1.50 -8.51
C ILE A 414 -26.90 -2.37 -7.96
N LYS A 415 -26.45 -2.11 -6.74
CA LYS A 415 -25.41 -2.89 -6.06
C LYS A 415 -26.00 -3.67 -4.89
N GLY A 416 -25.71 -4.97 -4.84
CA GLY A 416 -25.98 -5.84 -3.69
C GLY A 416 -24.67 -6.37 -3.13
N TYR A 417 -24.45 -6.26 -1.84
CA TYR A 417 -23.27 -6.75 -1.15
C TYR A 417 -23.66 -7.61 0.04
N ARG A 418 -23.03 -8.78 0.15
CA ARG A 418 -23.15 -9.69 1.29
C ARG A 418 -21.77 -9.96 1.87
N LEU A 419 -21.65 -9.87 3.19
CA LEU A 419 -20.46 -10.22 3.95
C LEU A 419 -20.84 -11.26 5.00
N SER A 420 -20.25 -12.45 4.93
CA SER A 420 -20.35 -13.50 5.95
C SER A 420 -18.98 -13.74 6.56
N PHE A 421 -18.88 -13.89 7.87
CA PHE A 421 -17.61 -14.10 8.54
C PHE A 421 -17.72 -15.05 9.73
N LEU A 422 -16.57 -15.66 10.06
CA LEU A 422 -16.28 -16.38 11.28
C LEU A 422 -14.98 -15.82 11.85
N CYS A 423 -15.00 -15.33 13.08
CA CYS A 423 -13.83 -14.79 13.79
C CYS A 423 -13.70 -15.46 15.15
N HIS A 424 -12.46 -15.53 15.64
CA HIS A 424 -12.15 -16.13 16.93
C HIS A 424 -11.97 -15.04 17.99
N THR A 425 -12.40 -15.30 19.21
CA THR A 425 -12.27 -14.38 20.33
C THR A 425 -11.37 -14.96 21.41
N VAL A 426 -10.86 -14.08 22.26
CA VAL A 426 -10.04 -14.44 23.43
C VAL A 426 -10.69 -13.90 24.69
N VAL A 427 -10.85 -14.76 25.68
CA VAL A 427 -11.35 -14.39 27.00
C VAL A 427 -10.34 -14.87 28.06
N GLU A 428 -9.83 -13.98 28.88
CA GLU A 428 -8.89 -14.30 29.96
C GLU A 428 -7.67 -15.14 29.49
N ASN A 429 -7.04 -14.75 28.38
CA ASN A 429 -5.90 -15.45 27.75
C ASN A 429 -6.20 -16.87 27.23
N ARG A 430 -7.46 -17.23 27.08
CA ARG A 430 -7.91 -18.53 26.54
C ARG A 430 -8.78 -18.34 25.31
N THR A 431 -8.95 -19.40 24.56
CA THR A 431 -9.93 -19.43 23.47
C THR A 431 -11.30 -19.10 23.99
N GLY A 432 -11.91 -18.05 23.40
CA GLY A 432 -13.30 -17.66 23.67
C GLY A 432 -14.28 -18.30 22.69
N GLU A 433 -15.49 -17.76 22.66
CA GLU A 433 -16.50 -18.18 21.70
C GLU A 433 -16.22 -17.62 20.31
N ASP A 434 -16.50 -18.40 19.26
CA ASP A 434 -16.45 -17.93 17.90
C ASP A 434 -17.60 -16.97 17.61
N VAL A 435 -17.29 -15.91 16.84
CA VAL A 435 -18.28 -14.91 16.43
C VAL A 435 -18.51 -15.05 14.95
N SER A 436 -19.74 -15.38 14.55
CA SER A 436 -20.16 -15.42 13.15
C SER A 436 -21.34 -14.48 12.92
N ASP A 437 -21.40 -13.87 11.74
CA ASP A 437 -22.51 -13.01 11.34
C ASP A 437 -22.58 -12.89 9.81
N THR A 438 -23.72 -12.40 9.32
CA THR A 438 -23.90 -12.09 7.89
C THR A 438 -24.55 -10.73 7.73
N LYS A 439 -23.92 -9.84 6.97
CA LYS A 439 -24.40 -8.50 6.66
C LYS A 439 -24.83 -8.41 5.20
N HIS A 440 -25.89 -7.65 4.96
CA HIS A 440 -26.41 -7.36 3.63
C HIS A 440 -26.55 -5.87 3.43
N TYR A 441 -26.10 -5.39 2.27
CA TYR A 441 -26.27 -4.00 1.85
C TYR A 441 -26.81 -3.96 0.43
N PHE A 442 -27.64 -2.96 0.18
CA PHE A 442 -28.24 -2.74 -1.12
C PHE A 442 -28.21 -1.24 -1.43
N ALA A 443 -27.88 -0.88 -2.67
CA ALA A 443 -27.89 0.49 -3.13
C ALA A 443 -28.45 0.61 -4.54
N LEU A 444 -29.28 1.66 -4.74
CA LEU A 444 -29.67 2.16 -6.07
C LEU A 444 -28.92 3.47 -6.30
N LEU A 445 -28.16 3.54 -7.39
CA LEU A 445 -27.15 4.56 -7.64
C LEU A 445 -27.38 5.23 -9.00
N PRO A 446 -28.30 6.22 -9.06
CA PRO A 446 -28.57 6.96 -10.28
C PRO A 446 -27.43 7.91 -10.64
N TYR A 447 -27.28 8.17 -11.94
CA TYR A 447 -26.40 9.22 -12.45
C TYR A 447 -26.95 9.86 -13.73
N LEU A 448 -26.48 11.07 -13.99
CA LEU A 448 -26.80 11.87 -15.16
C LEU A 448 -25.56 12.64 -15.61
N THR A 449 -25.28 12.66 -16.91
CA THR A 449 -24.26 13.54 -17.49
C THR A 449 -24.84 14.29 -18.68
N LEU A 450 -24.58 15.58 -18.73
CA LEU A 450 -24.95 16.47 -19.82
C LEU A 450 -23.68 17.13 -20.35
N ASP A 451 -23.38 16.92 -21.63
CA ASP A 451 -22.23 17.51 -22.32
C ASP A 451 -22.70 18.44 -23.41
N TYR A 452 -22.22 19.69 -23.40
CA TYR A 452 -22.52 20.68 -24.41
C TYR A 452 -21.26 21.19 -25.08
N LYS A 453 -21.18 21.01 -26.40
CA LYS A 453 -20.07 21.46 -27.24
C LYS A 453 -20.47 22.70 -28.03
N THR A 454 -19.73 23.79 -27.88
CA THR A 454 -19.90 25.01 -28.63
C THR A 454 -19.26 24.93 -30.02
N GLU A 455 -19.67 25.81 -30.94
CA GLU A 455 -19.03 25.94 -32.28
C GLU A 455 -17.56 26.33 -32.21
N SER A 456 -17.15 27.07 -31.16
CA SER A 456 -15.77 27.46 -30.90
C SER A 456 -14.91 26.36 -30.29
N GLY A 457 -15.46 25.13 -30.11
CA GLY A 457 -14.74 23.95 -29.61
C GLY A 457 -14.63 23.87 -28.09
N TRP A 458 -15.34 24.70 -27.32
CA TRP A 458 -15.49 24.53 -25.88
C TRP A 458 -16.48 23.40 -25.58
N LEU A 459 -16.13 22.55 -24.62
CA LEU A 459 -17.04 21.59 -24.02
C LEU A 459 -17.40 22.09 -22.62
N ALA A 460 -18.69 22.29 -22.34
CA ALA A 460 -19.21 22.46 -20.99
C ALA A 460 -19.90 21.15 -20.57
N TYR A 461 -19.76 20.76 -19.31
CA TYR A 461 -20.42 19.55 -18.82
C TYR A 461 -21.02 19.76 -17.44
N LEU A 462 -22.06 18.97 -17.14
CA LEU A 462 -22.64 18.78 -15.83
C LEU A 462 -22.81 17.28 -15.59
N SER A 463 -22.26 16.79 -14.51
CA SER A 463 -22.42 15.39 -14.08
C SER A 463 -22.96 15.34 -12.66
N LEU A 464 -24.00 14.51 -12.49
CA LEU A 464 -24.54 14.11 -11.18
C LEU A 464 -24.36 12.61 -11.08
N SER A 465 -23.74 12.12 -10.03
CA SER A 465 -23.54 10.69 -9.83
C SER A 465 -23.67 10.29 -8.38
N SER A 466 -24.19 9.10 -8.14
CA SER A 466 -24.21 8.49 -6.82
C SER A 466 -23.33 7.24 -6.80
N ASP A 467 -22.70 6.98 -5.67
CA ASP A 467 -21.85 5.80 -5.46
C ASP A 467 -22.01 5.27 -4.03
N GLN A 468 -21.64 4.00 -3.84
CA GLN A 468 -21.55 3.33 -2.56
C GLN A 468 -20.11 2.85 -2.33
N VAL A 469 -19.50 3.30 -1.24
CA VAL A 469 -18.15 2.88 -0.82
C VAL A 469 -18.28 1.90 0.33
N LEU A 470 -17.71 0.71 0.15
CA LEU A 470 -17.66 -0.34 1.18
C LEU A 470 -16.33 -0.22 1.94
N ALA A 471 -16.37 -0.36 3.25
CA ALA A 471 -15.14 -0.54 4.02
C ALA A 471 -14.46 -1.89 3.65
N PRO A 472 -13.15 -2.01 3.77
CA PRO A 472 -12.46 -3.29 3.65
C PRO A 472 -13.09 -4.32 4.59
N TYR A 473 -13.22 -5.58 4.16
CA TYR A 473 -13.88 -6.62 4.97
C TYR A 473 -13.26 -6.76 6.37
N ARG A 474 -11.92 -6.63 6.51
CA ARG A 474 -11.23 -6.67 7.81
C ARG A 474 -11.71 -5.58 8.76
N ALA A 475 -12.00 -4.40 8.26
CA ALA A 475 -12.55 -3.31 9.07
C ALA A 475 -13.98 -3.57 9.54
N MET A 476 -14.73 -4.45 8.86
CA MET A 476 -16.16 -4.72 9.12
C MET A 476 -16.42 -5.95 10.01
N ILE A 477 -15.39 -6.71 10.35
CA ILE A 477 -15.45 -7.93 11.17
C ILE A 477 -14.82 -7.68 12.55
N PRO A 478 -15.10 -8.47 13.59
CA PRO A 478 -14.47 -8.33 14.91
C PRO A 478 -13.03 -8.86 14.92
N TYR A 479 -12.20 -8.30 14.08
CA TYR A 479 -10.79 -8.58 13.93
C TYR A 479 -9.97 -7.75 14.92
N ASN A 480 -8.94 -8.33 15.50
CA ASN A 480 -8.02 -7.63 16.38
C ASN A 480 -6.61 -8.21 16.24
N LYS A 481 -5.68 -7.37 15.83
CA LYS A 481 -4.27 -7.74 15.64
C LYS A 481 -3.37 -6.73 16.34
N HIS A 482 -2.58 -7.18 17.27
CA HIS A 482 -1.59 -6.32 17.87
C HIS A 482 -0.16 -6.63 17.40
N SER A 483 0.66 -5.60 17.30
CA SER A 483 2.08 -5.66 16.99
C SER A 483 2.89 -5.08 18.13
N SER A 484 3.50 -5.92 18.93
CA SER A 484 4.38 -5.48 20.02
C SER A 484 5.68 -4.84 19.51
N THR A 485 6.02 -4.99 18.25
CA THR A 485 7.18 -4.34 17.62
C THR A 485 6.85 -2.91 17.17
N ASP A 486 5.60 -2.66 16.80
CA ASP A 486 5.12 -1.38 16.30
C ASP A 486 4.31 -0.62 17.35
N HIS A 487 3.98 -1.24 18.48
CA HIS A 487 3.05 -0.76 19.49
C HIS A 487 1.72 -0.32 18.87
N THR A 488 1.14 -1.18 18.01
CA THR A 488 -0.10 -0.92 17.31
C THR A 488 -1.13 -2.02 17.55
N VAL A 489 -2.38 -1.60 17.67
CA VAL A 489 -3.56 -2.46 17.70
C VAL A 489 -4.42 -2.13 16.50
N GLU A 490 -4.56 -3.04 15.55
CA GLU A 490 -5.49 -2.93 14.43
C GLU A 490 -6.79 -3.62 14.81
N MET A 491 -7.91 -2.92 14.76
CA MET A 491 -9.21 -3.43 15.18
C MET A 491 -10.27 -3.21 14.09
N GLY A 492 -11.05 -4.24 13.82
CA GLY A 492 -12.24 -4.13 12.98
C GLY A 492 -13.50 -3.81 13.80
N GLN A 493 -14.47 -3.16 13.16
CA GLN A 493 -15.70 -2.69 13.77
C GLN A 493 -16.95 -3.28 13.11
N ARG A 494 -17.69 -4.10 13.85
CA ARG A 494 -18.97 -4.69 13.36
C ARG A 494 -20.02 -3.63 13.01
N GLY A 495 -19.97 -2.45 13.63
CA GLY A 495 -20.94 -1.37 13.43
C GLY A 495 -20.78 -0.57 12.14
N LEU A 496 -19.70 -0.76 11.39
CA LEU A 496 -19.44 -0.01 10.15
C LEU A 496 -20.55 -0.20 9.12
N ARG A 497 -20.93 0.93 8.52
CA ARG A 497 -21.90 1.01 7.42
C ARG A 497 -21.19 1.45 6.15
N PRO A 498 -21.73 1.05 4.98
CA PRO A 498 -21.28 1.61 3.70
C PRO A 498 -21.51 3.12 3.65
N GLU A 499 -20.56 3.82 3.05
CA GLU A 499 -20.70 5.24 2.75
C GLU A 499 -21.49 5.41 1.44
N TYR A 500 -22.46 6.33 1.43
CA TYR A 500 -23.21 6.72 0.24
C TYR A 500 -22.80 8.11 -0.17
N ARG A 501 -22.34 8.25 -1.42
CA ARG A 501 -21.87 9.51 -2.00
C ARG A 501 -22.84 10.01 -3.05
N LEU A 502 -23.08 11.32 -3.03
CA LEU A 502 -23.64 12.07 -4.13
C LEU A 502 -22.58 13.07 -4.60
N SER A 503 -22.23 13.00 -5.87
CA SER A 503 -21.22 13.85 -6.49
C SER A 503 -21.86 14.70 -7.57
N THR A 504 -21.51 15.98 -7.59
CA THR A 504 -21.84 16.91 -8.67
C THR A 504 -20.54 17.48 -9.21
N SER A 505 -20.33 17.36 -10.51
CA SER A 505 -19.20 17.97 -11.20
C SER A 505 -19.70 18.83 -12.35
N THR A 506 -19.21 20.04 -12.46
CA THR A 506 -19.46 20.93 -13.59
C THR A 506 -18.17 21.58 -14.03
N GLY A 507 -18.01 21.76 -15.33
CA GLY A 507 -16.77 22.34 -15.82
C GLY A 507 -16.81 22.68 -17.29
N ILE A 508 -15.74 23.32 -17.71
CA ILE A 508 -15.49 23.69 -19.10
C ILE A 508 -14.11 23.20 -19.51
N ARG A 509 -13.97 22.75 -20.74
CA ARG A 509 -12.67 22.38 -21.33
C ARG A 509 -12.58 22.79 -22.79
N LYS A 510 -11.36 23.05 -23.23
CA LYS A 510 -11.05 23.29 -24.64
C LYS A 510 -9.77 22.57 -25.01
N GLU A 511 -9.80 21.94 -26.17
CA GLU A 511 -8.62 21.32 -26.77
C GLU A 511 -8.40 21.98 -28.15
N TRP A 512 -7.14 22.32 -28.46
CA TRP A 512 -6.77 22.90 -29.75
C TRP A 512 -5.28 22.62 -30.04
N GLU A 513 -4.98 22.18 -31.24
CA GLU A 513 -3.60 21.96 -31.71
C GLU A 513 -2.67 21.21 -30.74
N GLY A 514 -3.24 20.24 -29.97
CA GLY A 514 -2.52 19.50 -28.95
C GLY A 514 -2.34 20.24 -27.62
N ASN A 515 -2.98 21.40 -27.46
CA ASN A 515 -3.08 22.11 -26.18
C ASN A 515 -4.42 21.80 -25.50
N HIS A 516 -4.45 21.97 -24.18
CA HIS A 516 -5.63 21.70 -23.36
C HIS A 516 -5.74 22.72 -22.24
N ILE A 517 -6.96 23.17 -21.98
CA ILE A 517 -7.32 23.92 -20.77
C ILE A 517 -8.65 23.42 -20.25
N SER A 518 -8.75 23.22 -18.94
CA SER A 518 -10.01 22.89 -18.26
C SER A 518 -10.11 23.56 -16.90
N ALA A 519 -11.35 23.80 -16.49
CA ALA A 519 -11.69 24.19 -15.13
C ALA A 519 -12.94 23.43 -14.71
N SER A 520 -12.92 22.82 -13.54
CA SER A 520 -14.06 22.12 -12.96
C SER A 520 -14.32 22.51 -11.52
N LEU A 521 -15.58 22.46 -11.15
CA LEU A 521 -16.06 22.59 -9.78
C LEU A 521 -16.75 21.28 -9.40
N ASP A 522 -16.24 20.64 -8.35
CA ASP A 522 -16.66 19.32 -7.90
C ASP A 522 -17.19 19.42 -6.48
N TRP A 523 -18.43 19.02 -6.24
CA TRP A 523 -19.00 18.84 -4.91
C TRP A 523 -19.30 17.39 -4.64
N ILE A 524 -18.92 16.89 -3.45
CA ILE A 524 -19.22 15.54 -2.99
C ILE A 524 -19.84 15.65 -1.60
N GLY A 525 -21.06 15.14 -1.45
CA GLY A 525 -21.71 14.94 -0.16
C GLY A 525 -21.77 13.45 0.17
N SER A 526 -21.35 13.08 1.36
CA SER A 526 -21.30 11.71 1.84
C SER A 526 -22.16 11.53 3.08
N ARG A 527 -22.98 10.50 3.09
CA ARG A 527 -23.68 9.99 4.26
C ARG A 527 -22.95 8.75 4.76
N ASP A 528 -22.87 8.55 6.10
CA ASP A 528 -22.12 7.50 6.76
C ASP A 528 -20.64 7.47 6.28
N TYR A 529 -20.03 8.67 6.16
CA TYR A 529 -18.67 8.85 5.66
C TYR A 529 -17.67 7.94 6.39
N LEU A 530 -16.90 7.16 5.65
CA LEU A 530 -15.89 6.25 6.18
C LEU A 530 -14.56 6.96 6.36
N TYR A 531 -14.03 6.98 7.59
CA TYR A 531 -12.74 7.58 7.86
C TYR A 531 -11.83 6.66 8.67
N ARG A 532 -10.52 6.87 8.53
CA ARG A 532 -9.51 6.19 9.34
C ARG A 532 -9.44 6.88 10.70
N TYR A 533 -9.62 6.08 11.74
CA TYR A 533 -9.45 6.48 13.12
C TYR A 533 -8.15 5.91 13.66
N VAL A 534 -7.31 6.75 14.28
CA VAL A 534 -6.08 6.34 14.95
C VAL A 534 -5.99 7.10 16.26
N ASP A 535 -6.01 6.38 17.35
CA ASP A 535 -5.68 6.95 18.65
C ASP A 535 -4.24 6.53 19.00
N PRO A 536 -3.28 7.46 18.99
CA PRO A 536 -1.88 7.17 19.27
C PRO A 536 -1.59 6.94 20.76
N ASP A 537 -2.52 7.30 21.65
CA ASP A 537 -2.39 7.23 23.11
C ASP A 537 -3.47 6.31 23.71
N PHE A 538 -3.40 5.02 23.33
CA PHE A 538 -4.42 4.03 23.66
C PHE A 538 -3.86 2.99 24.65
N THR A 539 -4.61 2.69 25.71
CA THR A 539 -4.21 1.76 26.76
C THR A 539 -5.02 0.46 26.74
N GLN A 540 -4.58 -0.54 27.51
CA GLN A 540 -5.37 -1.75 27.71
C GLN A 540 -6.72 -1.46 28.41
N GLU A 541 -6.77 -0.44 29.25
CA GLU A 541 -8.01 -0.04 29.94
C GLU A 541 -9.02 0.48 28.93
N ASP A 542 -8.60 1.39 28.06
CA ASP A 542 -9.44 1.90 26.96
C ASP A 542 -9.96 0.76 26.07
N PHE A 543 -9.10 -0.21 25.76
CA PHE A 543 -9.53 -1.39 25.00
C PHE A 543 -10.56 -2.22 25.79
N GLY A 544 -10.37 -2.35 27.10
CA GLY A 544 -11.31 -3.03 27.99
C GLY A 544 -12.66 -2.33 28.09
N GLU A 545 -12.72 -1.01 27.93
CA GLU A 545 -13.97 -0.26 27.83
C GLU A 545 -14.68 -0.52 26.51
N LEU A 546 -13.94 -0.57 25.40
CA LEU A 546 -14.51 -0.86 24.07
C LEU A 546 -14.99 -2.31 23.96
N ILE A 547 -14.18 -3.28 24.42
CA ILE A 547 -14.46 -4.72 24.32
C ILE A 547 -14.11 -5.42 25.65
N PRO A 548 -14.95 -5.31 26.71
CA PRO A 548 -14.62 -5.78 28.05
C PRO A 548 -14.19 -7.24 28.13
N ARG A 549 -14.82 -8.12 27.34
CA ARG A 549 -14.51 -9.55 27.33
C ARG A 549 -13.18 -9.90 26.68
N GLN A 550 -12.59 -8.99 25.93
CA GLN A 550 -11.33 -9.20 25.18
C GLN A 550 -10.18 -8.33 25.71
N LYS A 551 -10.31 -7.73 26.90
CA LYS A 551 -9.28 -6.86 27.50
C LYS A 551 -7.88 -7.49 27.45
N SER A 552 -7.77 -8.78 27.69
CA SER A 552 -6.51 -9.52 27.64
C SER A 552 -5.92 -9.72 26.24
N ALA A 553 -6.65 -9.38 25.17
CA ALA A 553 -6.13 -9.44 23.79
C ALA A 553 -5.11 -8.33 23.48
N VAL A 554 -4.97 -7.34 24.37
CA VAL A 554 -3.98 -6.26 24.27
C VAL A 554 -3.03 -6.36 25.46
N PRO A 555 -1.70 -6.21 25.26
CA PRO A 555 -0.74 -6.22 26.37
C PRO A 555 -0.98 -5.10 27.37
N THR A 556 -0.57 -5.32 28.61
CA THR A 556 -0.71 -4.36 29.72
C THR A 556 0.36 -3.27 29.74
N ASP A 557 1.41 -3.42 28.92
CA ASP A 557 2.58 -2.56 28.92
C ASP A 557 2.39 -1.37 27.98
N GLY A 558 2.28 -0.18 28.53
CA GLY A 558 2.47 1.08 27.85
C GLY A 558 1.32 1.60 27.02
N HIS A 559 1.65 2.62 26.25
CA HIS A 559 0.75 3.28 25.30
C HIS A 559 0.85 2.64 23.93
N TRP A 560 -0.31 2.37 23.35
CA TRP A 560 -0.46 1.73 22.04
C TRP A 560 -1.11 2.70 21.06
N SER A 561 -0.92 2.51 19.80
CA SER A 561 -1.67 3.20 18.75
C SER A 561 -2.81 2.29 18.28
N LEU A 562 -4.06 2.66 18.58
CA LEU A 562 -5.24 1.98 18.05
C LEU A 562 -5.46 2.45 16.60
N GLU A 563 -5.59 1.52 15.67
CA GLU A 563 -5.91 1.77 14.27
C GLU A 563 -7.22 1.07 13.91
N THR A 564 -8.21 1.83 13.43
CA THR A 564 -9.51 1.29 12.99
C THR A 564 -10.17 2.22 11.98
N MET A 565 -11.40 1.90 11.58
CA MET A 565 -12.27 2.76 10.78
C MET A 565 -13.54 3.11 11.55
N ALA A 566 -14.10 4.27 11.27
CA ALA A 566 -15.34 4.74 11.84
C ALA A 566 -16.22 5.43 10.79
N ASN A 567 -17.50 5.64 11.09
CA ASN A 567 -18.42 6.41 10.27
C ASN A 567 -18.70 7.78 10.88
N ALA A 568 -18.65 8.83 10.06
CA ALA A 568 -19.25 10.13 10.38
C ALA A 568 -20.64 10.23 9.74
N PRO A 569 -21.65 10.79 10.41
CA PRO A 569 -23.00 10.87 9.86
C PRO A 569 -23.06 11.56 8.51
N PHE A 570 -22.30 12.66 8.36
CA PHE A 570 -22.23 13.44 7.12
C PHE A 570 -20.85 14.06 6.94
N ALA A 571 -20.39 14.10 5.68
CA ALA A 571 -19.21 14.85 5.25
C ALA A 571 -19.44 15.44 3.87
N GLN A 572 -18.80 16.57 3.56
CA GLN A 572 -18.83 17.16 2.23
C GLN A 572 -17.50 17.78 1.84
N THR A 573 -17.24 17.80 0.54
CA THR A 573 -16.09 18.49 -0.07
C THR A 573 -16.56 19.35 -1.23
N LEU A 574 -15.88 20.49 -1.41
CA LEU A 574 -16.00 21.33 -2.60
C LEU A 574 -14.61 21.55 -3.16
N GLY A 575 -14.39 21.14 -4.40
CA GLY A 575 -13.10 21.23 -5.10
C GLY A 575 -13.19 22.10 -6.35
N LEU A 576 -12.17 22.93 -6.56
CA LEU A 576 -11.91 23.61 -7.83
C LEU A 576 -10.64 23.00 -8.43
N THR A 577 -10.74 22.46 -9.64
CA THR A 577 -9.58 21.92 -10.38
C THR A 577 -9.37 22.77 -11.63
N ILE A 578 -8.13 23.17 -11.87
CA ILE A 578 -7.70 23.87 -13.08
C ILE A 578 -6.57 23.06 -13.70
N GLU A 579 -6.73 22.70 -14.95
CA GLU A 579 -5.71 21.99 -15.73
C GLU A 579 -5.33 22.78 -16.96
N ALA A 580 -4.05 22.82 -17.29
CA ALA A 580 -3.55 23.42 -18.50
C ALA A 580 -2.39 22.58 -19.06
N SER A 581 -2.40 22.37 -20.37
CA SER A 581 -1.30 21.77 -21.11
C SER A 581 -1.05 22.60 -22.37
N TYR A 582 0.17 23.08 -22.50
CA TYR A 582 0.54 23.96 -23.59
C TYR A 582 1.85 23.54 -24.24
N ARG A 583 1.87 23.44 -25.57
CA ARG A 583 3.06 23.16 -26.37
C ARG A 583 3.53 24.41 -27.11
N LEU A 584 4.83 24.67 -27.05
CA LEU A 584 5.45 25.82 -27.70
C LEU A 584 5.75 25.59 -29.19
N SER A 585 4.97 24.70 -29.83
CA SER A 585 5.20 24.25 -31.24
C SER A 585 5.19 25.35 -32.27
N HIS A 586 4.52 26.49 -32.02
CA HIS A 586 4.40 27.63 -32.91
C HIS A 586 5.55 28.66 -32.78
N LEU A 587 6.46 28.48 -31.81
CA LEU A 587 7.61 29.37 -31.72
C LEU A 587 8.61 29.13 -32.83
N SER A 588 9.26 30.19 -33.28
CA SER A 588 10.26 30.14 -34.36
C SER A 588 11.54 29.40 -33.95
N SER A 589 11.84 29.39 -32.64
CA SER A 589 13.04 28.75 -32.09
C SER A 589 12.95 27.21 -32.14
N SER A 590 13.88 26.55 -32.81
CA SER A 590 13.98 25.10 -32.82
C SER A 590 14.24 24.47 -31.46
N LEU A 591 14.82 25.21 -30.52
CA LEU A 591 15.07 24.77 -29.14
C LEU A 591 13.82 24.81 -28.25
N LEU A 592 12.88 25.73 -28.53
CA LEU A 592 11.67 25.92 -27.74
C LEU A 592 10.48 25.11 -28.25
N ARG A 593 10.40 24.83 -29.54
CA ARG A 593 9.31 24.03 -30.13
C ARG A 593 9.03 22.68 -29.47
N PRO A 594 10.06 21.93 -29.02
CA PRO A 594 9.87 20.63 -28.38
C PRO A 594 9.34 20.73 -26.94
N ILE A 595 9.23 21.95 -26.38
CA ILE A 595 8.81 22.13 -24.98
C ILE A 595 7.30 22.11 -24.86
N GLY A 596 6.81 21.31 -23.93
CA GLY A 596 5.45 21.31 -23.41
C GLY A 596 5.46 21.66 -21.92
N VAL A 597 4.43 22.33 -21.46
CA VAL A 597 4.20 22.62 -20.04
C VAL A 597 2.84 22.09 -19.67
N ARG A 598 2.76 21.33 -18.59
CA ARG A 598 1.50 20.84 -18.01
C ARG A 598 1.38 21.34 -16.56
N MET A 599 0.19 21.71 -16.17
CA MET A 599 -0.12 22.12 -14.81
C MET A 599 -1.52 21.63 -14.44
N GLU A 600 -1.62 21.05 -13.26
CA GLU A 600 -2.89 20.74 -12.58
C GLU A 600 -2.84 21.36 -11.19
N TYR A 601 -3.81 22.22 -10.90
CA TYR A 601 -3.98 22.80 -9.57
C TYR A 601 -5.35 22.47 -9.03
N ARG A 602 -5.40 21.97 -7.80
CA ARG A 602 -6.64 21.64 -7.09
C ARG A 602 -6.69 22.38 -5.75
N LEU A 603 -7.79 23.09 -5.56
CA LEU A 603 -8.19 23.70 -4.29
C LEU A 603 -9.37 22.90 -3.73
N THR A 604 -9.31 22.45 -2.48
CA THR A 604 -10.41 21.67 -1.86
C THR A 604 -10.76 22.22 -0.49
N GLY A 605 -12.03 22.58 -0.31
CA GLY A 605 -12.65 22.83 0.99
C GLY A 605 -13.45 21.61 1.45
N TRP A 606 -13.66 21.48 2.75
CA TRP A 606 -14.44 20.39 3.34
C TRP A 606 -15.17 20.81 4.61
N ASP A 607 -16.20 20.04 4.96
CA ASP A 607 -16.96 20.17 6.19
C ASP A 607 -17.55 18.83 6.65
N THR A 608 -17.82 18.69 7.96
CA THR A 608 -18.40 17.48 8.56
C THR A 608 -19.43 17.81 9.61
N SER A 609 -20.35 16.87 9.86
CA SER A 609 -21.23 16.92 11.03
C SER A 609 -20.46 16.57 12.31
N SER A 610 -21.10 16.80 13.46
CA SER A 610 -20.58 16.30 14.74
C SER A 610 -20.50 14.77 14.75
N VAL A 611 -19.47 14.25 15.40
CA VAL A 611 -19.17 12.84 15.53
C VAL A 611 -19.03 12.50 17.00
N GLU A 612 -19.54 11.34 17.40
CA GLU A 612 -19.18 10.68 18.65
C GLU A 612 -18.01 9.74 18.38
N THR A 613 -16.93 9.89 19.08
CA THR A 613 -15.73 9.09 18.92
C THR A 613 -15.90 7.70 19.55
N LEU A 614 -14.91 6.84 19.42
CA LEU A 614 -14.99 5.49 19.99
C LEU A 614 -15.00 5.44 21.53
N GLN A 615 -14.37 6.43 22.18
CA GLN A 615 -14.37 6.57 23.64
C GLN A 615 -15.45 7.57 24.11
N HIS A 616 -16.51 7.75 23.30
CA HIS A 616 -17.68 8.58 23.60
C HIS A 616 -17.43 10.09 23.73
N ALA A 617 -16.25 10.60 23.32
CA ALA A 617 -16.05 12.04 23.24
C ALA A 617 -16.83 12.64 22.04
N ARG A 618 -17.46 13.78 22.26
CA ARG A 618 -18.18 14.48 21.19
C ARG A 618 -17.27 15.49 20.51
N ARG A 619 -17.11 15.35 19.20
CA ARG A 619 -16.40 16.31 18.34
C ARG A 619 -17.39 16.98 17.39
N GLU A 620 -17.45 18.30 17.41
CA GLU A 620 -18.39 19.05 16.55
C GLU A 620 -17.99 18.95 15.07
N ARG A 621 -16.69 18.84 14.79
CA ARG A 621 -16.13 18.76 13.45
C ARG A 621 -14.87 17.91 13.47
N ILE A 622 -14.70 17.07 12.45
CA ILE A 622 -13.46 16.31 12.23
C ILE A 622 -12.81 16.71 10.90
N PRO A 623 -11.48 16.70 10.78
CA PRO A 623 -10.82 16.84 9.49
C PRO A 623 -11.09 15.61 8.62
N LEU A 624 -11.17 15.80 7.29
CA LEU A 624 -11.33 14.68 6.36
C LEU A 624 -9.97 14.06 6.00
N PRO A 625 -9.71 12.79 6.39
CA PRO A 625 -8.45 12.13 6.07
C PRO A 625 -8.18 12.06 4.57
N GLY A 626 -6.93 12.34 4.19
CA GLY A 626 -6.46 12.30 2.81
C GLY A 626 -6.73 13.57 2.00
N ILE A 627 -7.48 14.55 2.53
CA ILE A 627 -7.83 15.79 1.83
C ILE A 627 -6.96 16.93 2.32
N GLY A 628 -6.07 17.43 1.44
CA GLY A 628 -5.34 18.67 1.62
C GLY A 628 -6.03 19.83 0.89
N HIS A 629 -5.85 21.06 1.38
CA HIS A 629 -6.47 22.23 0.77
C HIS A 629 -5.89 22.54 -0.62
N HIS A 630 -4.59 22.36 -0.82
CA HIS A 630 -3.90 22.68 -2.06
C HIS A 630 -3.12 21.50 -2.58
N ARG A 631 -3.26 21.23 -3.87
CA ARG A 631 -2.40 20.28 -4.61
C ARG A 631 -2.01 20.92 -5.93
N LEU A 632 -0.73 20.89 -6.25
CA LEU A 632 -0.18 21.36 -7.52
C LEU A 632 0.69 20.28 -8.11
N SER A 633 0.40 19.86 -9.33
CA SER A 633 1.29 19.04 -10.15
C SER A 633 1.70 19.84 -11.36
N SER A 634 2.99 19.96 -11.64
CA SER A 634 3.49 20.66 -12.79
C SER A 634 4.57 19.84 -13.49
N ALA A 635 4.54 19.80 -14.81
CA ALA A 635 5.53 19.10 -15.60
C ALA A 635 6.02 19.95 -16.76
N ILE A 636 7.31 19.84 -17.03
CA ILE A 636 7.95 20.38 -18.22
C ILE A 636 8.41 19.20 -19.05
N ASP A 637 7.87 19.10 -20.26
CA ASP A 637 8.19 18.08 -21.24
C ASP A 637 9.10 18.67 -22.32
N TYR A 638 10.17 17.99 -22.67
CA TYR A 638 10.97 18.23 -23.84
C TYR A 638 10.94 17.00 -24.74
N SER A 639 10.41 17.11 -25.94
CA SER A 639 10.21 15.94 -26.82
C SER A 639 10.60 16.23 -28.26
N THR A 640 11.62 15.51 -28.75
CA THR A 640 12.06 15.45 -30.13
C THR A 640 11.89 14.03 -30.66
N GLU A 641 12.24 13.79 -31.91
CA GLU A 641 12.22 12.43 -32.51
C GLU A 641 13.17 11.45 -31.79
N LEU A 642 14.31 11.95 -31.30
CA LEU A 642 15.37 11.14 -30.69
C LEU A 642 15.37 11.22 -29.13
N TRP A 643 14.91 12.32 -28.55
CA TRP A 643 15.01 12.61 -27.14
C TRP A 643 13.64 12.97 -26.55
N GLY A 644 13.37 12.43 -25.38
CA GLY A 644 12.27 12.86 -24.53
C GLY A 644 12.78 13.08 -23.12
N MET A 645 12.33 14.15 -22.47
CA MET A 645 12.60 14.42 -21.06
C MET A 645 11.36 15.05 -20.42
N THR A 646 10.98 14.56 -19.27
CA THR A 646 9.91 15.13 -18.43
C THR A 646 10.45 15.37 -17.04
N ILE A 647 10.27 16.58 -16.53
CA ILE A 647 10.53 16.93 -15.13
C ILE A 647 9.17 17.24 -14.51
N THR A 648 8.84 16.55 -13.40
CA THR A 648 7.57 16.72 -12.70
C THR A 648 7.82 17.17 -11.27
N GLY A 649 7.13 18.24 -10.86
CA GLY A 649 7.08 18.72 -9.50
C GLY A 649 5.66 18.56 -8.94
N ASP A 650 5.55 17.84 -7.82
CA ASP A 650 4.29 17.58 -7.12
C ASP A 650 4.34 18.23 -5.73
N TYR A 651 3.47 19.20 -5.51
CA TYR A 651 3.26 19.84 -4.22
C TYR A 651 1.90 19.41 -3.63
N ALA A 652 1.88 19.08 -2.35
CA ALA A 652 0.69 18.89 -1.56
C ALA A 652 0.79 19.68 -0.26
N SER A 653 -0.28 20.40 0.12
CA SER A 653 -0.37 21.05 1.43
C SER A 653 -0.55 20.02 2.54
N ASP A 654 -0.43 20.47 3.78
CA ASP A 654 -0.75 19.67 4.95
C ASP A 654 -2.12 19.02 4.83
N ARG A 655 -2.23 17.79 5.27
CA ARG A 655 -3.48 17.03 5.25
C ARG A 655 -3.63 16.14 6.49
N CYS A 656 -4.83 16.01 6.99
CA CYS A 656 -5.14 14.98 7.96
C CYS A 656 -4.94 13.59 7.34
N VAL A 657 -4.31 12.65 8.06
CA VAL A 657 -4.14 11.24 7.65
C VAL A 657 -5.10 10.34 8.42
N SER A 658 -5.37 10.70 9.67
CA SER A 658 -6.30 9.98 10.53
C SER A 658 -6.83 10.89 11.63
N VAL A 659 -8.02 10.58 12.08
CA VAL A 659 -8.72 11.28 13.15
C VAL A 659 -8.51 10.50 14.44
N GLY A 660 -8.17 11.20 15.53
CA GLY A 660 -8.03 10.61 16.86
C GLY A 660 -9.22 10.93 17.78
N GLU A 661 -9.10 10.56 19.04
CA GLU A 661 -10.11 10.82 20.07
C GLU A 661 -10.35 12.32 20.28
N SER A 662 -9.28 13.11 20.24
CA SER A 662 -9.33 14.57 20.30
C SER A 662 -8.57 15.20 19.13
N ALA A 663 -8.72 16.49 18.95
CA ALA A 663 -7.95 17.24 17.96
C ALA A 663 -6.44 17.21 18.22
N LEU A 664 -6.04 16.97 19.46
CA LEU A 664 -4.63 16.79 19.83
C LEU A 664 -4.07 15.44 19.36
N ASN A 665 -4.94 14.46 19.11
CA ASN A 665 -4.57 13.11 18.68
C ASN A 665 -4.71 12.91 17.16
N ASP A 666 -5.26 13.88 16.43
CA ASP A 666 -5.32 13.82 14.97
C ASP A 666 -3.91 13.75 14.39
N LEU A 667 -3.70 12.90 13.39
CA LEU A 667 -2.43 12.83 12.68
C LEU A 667 -2.51 13.57 11.36
N TYR A 668 -1.52 14.41 11.12
CA TYR A 668 -1.38 15.20 9.90
C TYR A 668 -0.06 14.88 9.21
N GLU A 669 -0.09 14.82 7.89
CA GLU A 669 1.09 14.81 7.05
C GLU A 669 1.44 16.24 6.68
N SER A 670 2.69 16.63 6.90
CA SER A 670 3.18 17.96 6.51
C SER A 670 3.15 18.15 5.02
N SER A 671 3.07 19.42 4.60
CA SER A 671 3.25 19.78 3.19
C SER A 671 4.52 19.19 2.61
N SER A 672 4.45 18.77 1.36
CA SER A 672 5.55 18.12 0.68
C SER A 672 5.71 18.61 -0.76
N LEU A 673 6.95 18.73 -1.20
CA LEU A 673 7.31 18.94 -2.59
C LEU A 673 8.19 17.77 -3.03
N ARG A 674 7.76 17.04 -4.05
CA ARG A 674 8.51 15.95 -4.67
C ARG A 674 8.89 16.31 -6.08
N LEU A 675 10.13 16.03 -6.44
CA LEU A 675 10.66 16.24 -7.79
C LEU A 675 11.02 14.89 -8.40
N SER A 676 10.52 14.63 -9.60
CA SER A 676 10.86 13.46 -10.40
C SER A 676 11.28 13.86 -11.81
N MET A 677 12.08 13.01 -12.45
CA MET A 677 12.57 13.20 -13.80
C MET A 677 12.54 11.88 -14.56
N GLU A 678 12.02 11.92 -15.77
CA GLU A 678 12.14 10.82 -16.72
C GLU A 678 12.80 11.35 -18.01
N ALA A 679 13.79 10.64 -18.52
CA ALA A 679 14.38 10.94 -19.81
C ALA A 679 14.50 9.66 -20.64
N ASN A 680 14.26 9.76 -21.92
CA ASN A 680 14.44 8.66 -22.86
C ASN A 680 15.22 9.12 -24.09
N ALA A 681 15.97 8.21 -24.68
CA ALA A 681 16.72 8.44 -25.90
C ALA A 681 16.55 7.25 -26.85
N LYS A 682 16.14 7.49 -28.07
CA LYS A 682 16.14 6.50 -29.13
C LYS A 682 17.52 6.53 -29.82
N LEU A 683 18.34 5.53 -29.58
CA LEU A 683 19.68 5.40 -30.12
C LEU A 683 19.64 4.79 -31.55
N SER A 684 18.60 3.99 -31.81
CA SER A 684 18.28 3.46 -33.15
C SER A 684 16.79 3.14 -33.25
N ALA A 685 16.32 2.64 -34.40
CA ALA A 685 14.94 2.14 -34.54
C ALA A 685 14.58 1.02 -33.57
N HIS A 686 15.58 0.30 -33.09
CA HIS A 686 15.40 -0.89 -32.24
C HIS A 686 15.90 -0.73 -30.80
N PHE A 687 16.71 0.29 -30.52
CA PHE A 687 17.37 0.47 -29.24
C PHE A 687 17.02 1.81 -28.61
N SER A 688 16.49 1.77 -27.39
CA SER A 688 16.19 2.97 -26.59
C SER A 688 16.78 2.87 -25.18
N PHE A 689 17.12 4.03 -24.66
CA PHE A 689 17.66 4.24 -23.32
C PHE A 689 16.64 5.02 -22.47
N ILE A 690 16.52 4.67 -21.19
CA ILE A 690 15.59 5.32 -20.25
C ILE A 690 16.34 5.64 -18.98
N PHE A 691 16.18 6.87 -18.50
CA PHE A 691 16.59 7.31 -17.18
C PHE A 691 15.36 7.72 -16.38
N ARG A 692 15.28 7.32 -15.11
CA ARG A 692 14.26 7.79 -14.16
C ARG A 692 14.91 8.16 -12.83
N GLY A 693 14.48 9.30 -12.31
CA GLY A 693 14.82 9.76 -10.97
C GLY A 693 13.55 10.08 -10.20
N ASP A 694 13.34 9.43 -9.07
CA ASP A 694 12.17 9.64 -8.20
C ASP A 694 12.65 10.22 -6.87
N ASN A 695 11.84 11.11 -6.28
CA ASN A 695 12.14 11.79 -5.01
C ASN A 695 13.52 12.46 -4.98
N LEU A 696 13.88 13.18 -6.05
CA LEU A 696 15.21 13.79 -6.22
C LEU A 696 15.57 14.79 -5.11
N LEU A 697 14.58 15.36 -4.44
CA LEU A 697 14.76 16.27 -3.31
C LEU A 697 14.97 15.54 -1.98
N ASN A 698 14.92 14.19 -1.97
CA ASN A 698 14.97 13.39 -0.74
C ASN A 698 13.94 13.85 0.30
N THR A 699 12.73 14.20 -0.17
CA THR A 699 11.65 14.69 0.70
C THR A 699 11.20 13.56 1.63
N PRO A 700 11.27 13.73 2.96
CA PRO A 700 10.80 12.74 3.91
C PRO A 700 9.28 12.71 4.01
N THR A 701 8.73 11.59 4.47
CA THR A 701 7.37 11.55 5.01
C THR A 701 7.41 12.04 6.45
N ARG A 702 6.68 13.11 6.75
CA ARG A 702 6.64 13.77 8.06
C ARG A 702 5.21 13.84 8.55
N LEU A 703 4.94 13.17 9.68
CA LEU A 703 3.65 13.22 10.35
C LEU A 703 3.79 13.95 11.68
N TYR A 704 2.79 14.72 12.05
CA TYR A 704 2.69 15.36 13.36
C TYR A 704 1.35 15.07 14.01
N GLN A 705 1.30 15.14 15.34
CA GLN A 705 0.15 14.82 16.17
C GLN A 705 -0.48 16.12 16.69
N GLY A 706 -1.66 16.48 16.18
CA GLY A 706 -2.40 17.69 16.54
C GLY A 706 -1.85 18.96 15.89
N SER A 707 -0.59 19.32 16.14
CA SER A 707 0.06 20.49 15.55
C SER A 707 1.48 20.19 15.11
N GLY A 708 2.05 21.05 14.25
CA GLY A 708 3.40 20.90 13.70
C GLY A 708 4.52 20.81 14.72
N ASP A 709 4.28 21.27 15.96
CA ASP A 709 5.26 21.22 17.05
C ASP A 709 5.47 19.82 17.62
N PHE A 710 4.53 18.91 17.36
CA PHE A 710 4.50 17.55 17.92
C PHE A 710 4.76 16.51 16.82
N LEU A 711 6.01 16.38 16.42
CA LEU A 711 6.41 15.41 15.41
C LEU A 711 6.09 13.98 15.89
N TYR A 712 5.22 13.30 15.14
CA TYR A 712 4.83 11.92 15.41
C TYR A 712 5.71 10.91 14.67
N ARG A 713 6.02 11.17 13.39
CA ARG A 713 6.80 10.26 12.55
C ARG A 713 7.65 11.03 11.53
N LEU A 714 8.89 10.63 11.40
CA LEU A 714 9.78 11.05 10.33
C LEU A 714 10.36 9.81 9.65
N ALA A 715 10.17 9.69 8.34
CA ALA A 715 10.67 8.55 7.58
C ALA A 715 11.36 8.99 6.29
N TYR A 716 12.53 8.42 6.02
CA TYR A 716 13.31 8.64 4.80
C TYR A 716 13.40 7.35 3.98
N GLU A 717 12.96 7.42 2.72
CA GLU A 717 13.08 6.33 1.74
C GLU A 717 14.27 6.51 0.80
N GLY A 718 14.80 7.74 0.72
CA GLY A 718 15.87 8.12 -0.18
C GLY A 718 15.44 8.36 -1.63
N PRO A 719 16.24 9.11 -2.41
CA PRO A 719 16.05 9.26 -3.83
C PRO A 719 16.38 7.95 -4.57
N ARG A 720 15.59 7.66 -5.61
CA ARG A 720 15.75 6.46 -6.45
C ARG A 720 16.16 6.90 -7.85
N LEU A 721 17.27 6.36 -8.33
CA LEU A 721 17.76 6.60 -9.67
C LEU A 721 17.81 5.28 -10.44
N THR A 722 17.21 5.24 -11.62
CA THR A 722 17.20 4.05 -12.49
C THR A 722 17.67 4.39 -13.91
N LEU A 723 18.47 3.51 -14.46
CA LEU A 723 18.90 3.50 -15.84
C LEU A 723 18.41 2.23 -16.50
N GLY A 724 17.87 2.34 -17.69
CA GLY A 724 17.37 1.19 -18.42
C GLY A 724 17.65 1.30 -19.91
N PHE A 725 17.60 0.14 -20.55
CA PHE A 725 17.58 0.06 -22.00
C PHE A 725 16.50 -0.92 -22.45
N SER A 726 15.98 -0.66 -23.62
CA SER A 726 15.01 -1.54 -24.28
C SER A 726 15.48 -1.79 -25.71
N TYR A 727 15.44 -3.05 -26.10
CA TYR A 727 15.72 -3.50 -27.45
C TYR A 727 14.49 -4.20 -28.02
N THR A 728 14.05 -3.76 -29.19
CA THR A 728 12.95 -4.40 -29.94
C THR A 728 13.53 -5.04 -31.20
N LEU A 729 13.31 -6.34 -31.35
CA LEU A 729 13.74 -7.04 -32.57
C LEU A 729 13.05 -6.45 -33.78
N PRO A 730 13.76 -6.29 -34.92
CA PRO A 730 13.12 -5.93 -36.18
C PRO A 730 12.08 -6.98 -36.58
N ASP A 731 11.02 -6.51 -37.21
CA ASP A 731 9.93 -7.35 -37.74
C ASP A 731 10.43 -8.31 -38.84
#